data_ff133e5246933f53175a5e8bd2c261e1
#
_entry.id   ff133e5246933f53175a5e8bd2c261e1
#
_cell.length_a   1.000
_cell.length_b   1.000
_cell.length_c   1.000
_cell.angle_alpha   90.00
_cell.angle_beta   90.00
_cell.angle_gamma   90.00
#
_symmetry.space_group_name_H-M   'P 1'
#
loop_
_entity.id
_entity.type
_entity.pdbx_description
1 polymer ?
#
loop_
_entity_poly.entity_id
_entity_poly.type
_entity_poly.pdbx_seq_one_letter_code
_entity_poly.pdbx_strand_id
1 'polypeptide(L)'
;MREQALLAALLLRPGVTASRQQLLDGVWGTEQPGTGAKVIPVYVHRLRRCLDGPGDGPAESVIVTDRGGYRFVPRDVWVDAARMVEFAAEASSARVSGDLATAVDAWSKALALFRGEPLAGIPGPFAQGERLRLTEYRLALLQDKLGCELRLGRHAAAVGELFALTEAHPYHEALAALLIRALYVGNRQADALDVYAKVRRRLVRDQGAEPGPELRQTHEAVLRRDDALLFGTAARQQPRPSPPQPPAGHRDRPERPVRNELPVGVGNFTGRDRELALLGASAADPHGVTVRAVDGMAGVGKTALVVHAARTVHQRYPDGALFVDLHGYREDRGAPGPQRVLRRLLRAVGADEGEDSEDLDELAASWRTATAALRLLLVLDDAAGAEQVRPLVPAGPGSMLLVTSRQRLTGLDVDRRISLAPLDLDDAVGLLSRIVGGSGSPHEHGAIRRLAGLCDQLPLALRIAGARLQNRPLWAWESLAARLADDERRLGELSVEDRSVEAAFQLSYDQLPAAEQRAFRALGLSPTVELDALTLAAMLDGTRPDAERVLESLVDASLVQQVAADRYRLHDLVAVYARRVAAGFPEEVAAVRDGVFRLYVSAARRSSDWGPSAFPTGPAPGTAPFADWEEATNWLDTVGGELVDVVGHAVDVGKLDEACWITEGLFDYLTRQGRFHECRTALETVLPLVTAVTDRRMVSELRTCMGMMYGLQGRYEQAHPLLTEALEISRRSGDLLEQARALGNLGTFANLQGRVAESMEFFAEVAGIVGELDDEWLTAVVTATVGDMHHQLGEHERAYECYTEAIVLAERVDSPRLLGKTLLRLGCLQLDRGRPLDAAGTLHRAADLAIRLADVPLYATVLGRLGTAAACLGNVAQAAEFGSRARGVLSGRTGGTSAMVRSEMIRTRLVWNNVAAEDLAASREFFERSVALPDAAPNRARISHFLDDIRRQRQWDGPDF
;
A
#
# COMPACT_ATOMS: atom_id res chain seq x y z
N MET A 1 -25.11 24.95 -7.05
CA MET A 1 -24.27 23.80 -6.71
C MET A 1 -22.77 24.10 -6.76
N ARG A 2 -22.17 24.60 -7.85
CA ARG A 2 -20.71 24.90 -7.90
C ARG A 2 -20.33 26.06 -6.94
N GLU A 3 -21.19 27.03 -6.70
CA GLU A 3 -21.00 28.09 -5.69
C GLU A 3 -20.97 27.51 -4.28
N GLN A 4 -21.85 26.58 -3.99
CA GLN A 4 -21.87 25.86 -2.71
C GLN A 4 -20.62 24.99 -2.51
N ALA A 5 -20.13 24.33 -3.57
CA ALA A 5 -18.91 23.56 -3.52
C ALA A 5 -17.67 24.46 -3.27
N LEU A 6 -17.63 25.63 -3.89
CA LEU A 6 -16.58 26.62 -3.65
C LEU A 6 -16.62 27.16 -2.23
N LEU A 7 -17.83 27.48 -1.74
CA LEU A 7 -18.03 27.92 -0.37
C LEU A 7 -17.59 26.82 0.63
N ALA A 8 -17.97 25.57 0.42
CA ALA A 8 -17.55 24.45 1.27
C ALA A 8 -16.02 24.30 1.29
N ALA A 9 -15.35 24.46 0.13
CA ALA A 9 -13.91 24.37 0.04
C ALA A 9 -13.17 25.49 0.82
N LEU A 10 -13.80 26.64 1.00
CA LEU A 10 -13.28 27.74 1.79
C LEU A 10 -13.63 27.62 3.27
N LEU A 11 -14.89 27.28 3.59
CA LEU A 11 -15.41 27.18 4.97
C LEU A 11 -14.73 26.07 5.78
N LEU A 12 -14.46 24.92 5.16
CA LEU A 12 -13.87 23.77 5.84
C LEU A 12 -12.34 23.87 5.99
N ARG A 13 -11.77 24.98 5.54
CA ARG A 13 -10.35 25.34 5.72
C ARG A 13 -10.22 26.77 6.28
N PRO A 14 -10.77 27.06 7.45
CA PRO A 14 -10.77 28.43 7.98
C PRO A 14 -9.34 28.93 8.21
N GLY A 15 -9.09 30.16 7.80
CA GLY A 15 -7.77 30.78 7.97
C GLY A 15 -6.70 30.32 6.96
N VAL A 16 -6.95 29.33 6.13
CA VAL A 16 -6.01 28.82 5.12
C VAL A 16 -6.30 29.47 3.77
N THR A 17 -5.27 30.03 3.13
CA THR A 17 -5.38 30.60 1.78
C THR A 17 -5.34 29.48 0.74
N ALA A 18 -6.43 29.31 0.00
CA ALA A 18 -6.51 28.39 -1.14
C ALA A 18 -6.24 29.15 -2.44
N SER A 19 -5.29 28.67 -3.24
CA SER A 19 -5.01 29.25 -4.56
C SER A 19 -6.19 29.07 -5.51
N ARG A 20 -6.27 29.90 -6.55
CA ARG A 20 -7.32 29.79 -7.57
C ARG A 20 -7.31 28.42 -8.25
N GLN A 21 -6.12 27.84 -8.45
CA GLN A 21 -5.98 26.53 -9.05
C GLN A 21 -6.48 25.43 -8.09
N GLN A 22 -6.10 25.46 -6.82
CA GLN A 22 -6.60 24.51 -5.82
C GLN A 22 -8.13 24.54 -5.67
N LEU A 23 -8.73 25.72 -5.75
CA LEU A 23 -10.19 25.87 -5.73
C LEU A 23 -10.84 25.33 -7.01
N LEU A 24 -10.20 25.54 -8.16
CA LEU A 24 -10.65 24.97 -9.43
C LEU A 24 -10.62 23.46 -9.39
N ASP A 25 -9.49 22.86 -9.03
CA ASP A 25 -9.29 21.42 -8.94
C ASP A 25 -10.23 20.77 -7.92
N GLY A 26 -10.40 21.40 -6.76
CA GLY A 26 -11.27 20.90 -5.69
C GLY A 26 -12.77 20.93 -6.02
N VAL A 27 -13.22 21.88 -6.83
CA VAL A 27 -14.65 22.08 -7.17
C VAL A 27 -15.02 21.40 -8.48
N TRP A 28 -14.14 21.42 -9.48
CA TRP A 28 -14.44 20.88 -10.82
C TRP A 28 -13.72 19.57 -11.13
N GLY A 29 -12.59 19.26 -10.46
CA GLY A 29 -11.80 18.08 -10.77
C GLY A 29 -11.35 18.07 -12.23
N THR A 30 -11.71 17.00 -12.93
CA THR A 30 -11.40 16.83 -14.36
C THR A 30 -12.32 17.60 -15.31
N GLU A 31 -13.49 18.06 -14.84
CA GLU A 31 -14.50 18.80 -15.63
C GLU A 31 -14.28 20.32 -15.58
N GLN A 32 -13.08 20.78 -15.80
CA GLN A 32 -12.75 22.19 -15.67
C GLN A 32 -13.37 23.03 -16.79
N PRO A 33 -13.89 24.25 -16.48
CA PRO A 33 -14.39 25.16 -17.49
C PRO A 33 -13.29 25.64 -18.41
N GLY A 34 -13.59 25.87 -19.68
CA GLY A 34 -12.60 26.34 -20.69
C GLY A 34 -11.90 27.65 -20.34
N THR A 35 -12.44 28.43 -19.40
CA THR A 35 -11.80 29.66 -18.85
C THR A 35 -10.79 29.35 -17.73
N GLY A 36 -10.65 28.11 -17.32
CA GLY A 36 -9.75 27.67 -16.25
C GLY A 36 -9.98 28.45 -14.94
N ALA A 37 -8.90 28.72 -14.20
CA ALA A 37 -8.95 29.40 -12.89
C ALA A 37 -9.52 30.84 -12.94
N LYS A 38 -9.75 31.44 -14.14
CA LYS A 38 -10.37 32.76 -14.30
C LYS A 38 -11.84 32.77 -13.89
N VAL A 39 -12.49 31.62 -13.77
CA VAL A 39 -13.89 31.51 -13.30
C VAL A 39 -14.03 31.77 -11.80
N ILE A 40 -13.00 31.46 -11.00
CA ILE A 40 -13.03 31.55 -9.53
C ILE A 40 -13.39 32.95 -9.01
N PRO A 41 -12.78 34.05 -9.51
CA PRO A 41 -13.15 35.41 -9.07
C PRO A 41 -14.64 35.72 -9.25
N VAL A 42 -15.27 35.20 -10.29
CA VAL A 42 -16.70 35.43 -10.58
C VAL A 42 -17.57 34.77 -9.51
N TYR A 43 -17.25 33.51 -9.16
CA TYR A 43 -17.96 32.78 -8.12
C TYR A 43 -17.73 33.39 -6.74
N VAL A 44 -16.50 33.81 -6.41
CA VAL A 44 -16.19 34.50 -5.17
C VAL A 44 -16.96 35.82 -5.07
N HIS A 45 -17.06 36.59 -6.16
CA HIS A 45 -17.87 37.82 -6.17
C HIS A 45 -19.34 37.55 -5.86
N ARG A 46 -19.92 36.48 -6.43
CA ARG A 46 -21.30 36.09 -6.13
C ARG A 46 -21.47 35.64 -4.68
N LEU A 47 -20.53 34.86 -4.14
CA LEU A 47 -20.56 34.45 -2.74
C LEU A 47 -20.49 35.66 -1.80
N ARG A 48 -19.59 36.62 -2.06
CA ARG A 48 -19.52 37.86 -1.29
C ARG A 48 -20.85 38.61 -1.27
N ARG A 49 -21.50 38.75 -2.42
CA ARG A 49 -22.83 39.38 -2.49
C ARG A 49 -23.91 38.68 -1.67
N CYS A 50 -23.73 37.39 -1.37
CA CYS A 50 -24.70 36.63 -0.57
C CYS A 50 -24.31 36.59 0.91
N LEU A 51 -23.05 36.73 1.26
CA LEU A 51 -22.56 36.51 2.62
C LEU A 51 -22.22 37.83 3.35
N ASP A 52 -21.84 38.87 2.60
CA ASP A 52 -21.46 40.17 3.18
C ASP A 52 -22.73 41.06 3.37
N GLY A 53 -22.74 41.88 4.39
CA GLY A 53 -23.78 42.82 4.67
C GLY A 53 -23.84 44.01 3.70
N PRO A 54 -24.99 44.73 3.62
CA PRO A 54 -25.10 45.92 2.82
C PRO A 54 -24.21 47.03 3.40
N GLY A 55 -23.05 47.27 2.79
CA GLY A 55 -22.08 48.28 3.18
C GLY A 55 -20.67 47.78 3.46
N ASP A 56 -20.49 46.46 3.52
CA ASP A 56 -19.16 45.85 3.77
C ASP A 56 -18.24 46.04 2.57
N GLY A 57 -17.06 46.63 2.80
CA GLY A 57 -16.00 46.76 1.79
C GLY A 57 -15.26 45.42 1.58
N PRO A 58 -14.43 45.32 0.50
CA PRO A 58 -13.67 44.08 0.22
C PRO A 58 -12.74 43.66 1.35
N ALA A 59 -12.35 44.53 2.27
CA ALA A 59 -11.54 44.23 3.45
C ALA A 59 -12.36 43.72 4.64
N GLU A 60 -13.67 43.92 4.63
CA GLU A 60 -14.60 43.50 5.66
C GLU A 60 -15.33 42.17 5.32
N SER A 61 -15.19 41.72 4.08
CA SER A 61 -15.76 40.46 3.60
C SER A 61 -15.24 39.26 4.39
N VAL A 62 -16.13 38.25 4.62
CA VAL A 62 -15.74 36.96 5.22
C VAL A 62 -14.84 36.12 4.30
N ILE A 63 -14.82 36.44 2.99
CA ILE A 63 -13.90 35.81 2.02
C ILE A 63 -12.85 36.86 1.63
N VAL A 64 -11.66 36.77 2.19
CA VAL A 64 -10.57 37.71 1.94
C VAL A 64 -9.74 37.26 0.76
N THR A 65 -9.27 38.22 -0.09
CA THR A 65 -8.31 37.97 -1.16
C THR A 65 -6.91 38.05 -0.60
N ASP A 66 -6.08 37.01 -0.78
CA ASP A 66 -4.73 36.93 -0.26
C ASP A 66 -3.80 36.31 -1.30
N ARG A 67 -2.66 37.00 -1.65
CA ARG A 67 -1.52 36.55 -2.49
C ARG A 67 -1.85 35.52 -3.59
N GLY A 68 -2.85 35.82 -4.42
CA GLY A 68 -3.23 34.97 -5.57
C GLY A 68 -4.29 33.90 -5.30
N GLY A 69 -4.86 33.88 -4.10
CA GLY A 69 -5.92 32.97 -3.68
C GLY A 69 -7.02 33.67 -2.87
N TYR A 70 -7.79 32.85 -2.18
CA TYR A 70 -8.90 33.29 -1.30
C TYR A 70 -8.83 32.52 0.02
N ARG A 71 -9.21 33.21 1.09
CA ARG A 71 -9.23 32.67 2.43
C ARG A 71 -10.56 33.04 3.11
N PHE A 72 -11.19 32.07 3.78
CA PHE A 72 -12.33 32.30 4.63
C PHE A 72 -11.87 32.74 6.03
N VAL A 73 -12.41 33.86 6.53
CA VAL A 73 -12.14 34.37 7.87
C VAL A 73 -13.46 34.32 8.65
N PRO A 74 -13.63 33.36 9.56
CA PRO A 74 -14.81 33.27 10.41
C PRO A 74 -14.76 34.42 11.43
N ARG A 75 -15.42 35.55 11.12
CA ARG A 75 -15.61 36.63 12.09
C ARG A 75 -16.74 36.23 13.02
N ASP A 76 -17.91 36.86 12.94
CA ASP A 76 -19.09 36.49 13.72
C ASP A 76 -19.93 35.39 13.05
N VAL A 77 -19.31 34.52 12.25
CA VAL A 77 -20.00 33.46 11.51
C VAL A 77 -19.90 32.15 12.30
N TRP A 78 -21.08 31.62 12.63
CA TRP A 78 -21.17 30.30 13.23
C TRP A 78 -21.04 29.20 12.15
N VAL A 79 -20.05 28.31 12.30
CA VAL A 79 -19.79 27.17 11.40
C VAL A 79 -19.95 25.88 12.20
N ASP A 80 -20.91 25.05 11.81
CA ASP A 80 -21.23 23.76 12.48
C ASP A 80 -20.02 22.82 12.57
N ALA A 81 -19.23 22.72 11.50
CA ALA A 81 -18.04 21.87 11.47
C ALA A 81 -16.95 22.35 12.46
N ALA A 82 -16.76 23.65 12.64
CA ALA A 82 -15.84 24.20 13.63
C ALA A 82 -16.34 23.94 15.05
N ARG A 83 -17.63 24.18 15.29
CA ARG A 83 -18.26 23.96 16.60
C ARG A 83 -18.28 22.49 17.01
N MET A 84 -18.43 21.59 16.03
CA MET A 84 -18.32 20.15 16.25
C MET A 84 -16.94 19.77 16.79
N VAL A 85 -15.86 20.32 16.22
CA VAL A 85 -14.49 20.07 16.68
C VAL A 85 -14.27 20.61 18.10
N GLU A 86 -14.82 21.78 18.43
CA GLU A 86 -14.76 22.35 19.80
C GLU A 86 -15.46 21.45 20.81
N PHE A 87 -16.68 20.98 20.53
CA PHE A 87 -17.40 20.05 21.40
C PHE A 87 -16.67 18.71 21.53
N ALA A 88 -16.05 18.21 20.47
CA ALA A 88 -15.24 16.99 20.52
C ALA A 88 -13.98 17.16 21.39
N ALA A 89 -13.34 18.33 21.33
CA ALA A 89 -12.18 18.64 22.19
C ALA A 89 -12.61 18.79 23.66
N GLU A 90 -13.73 19.47 23.94
CA GLU A 90 -14.33 19.58 25.28
C GLU A 90 -14.64 18.18 25.85
N ALA A 91 -15.27 17.32 25.05
CA ALA A 91 -15.58 15.95 25.44
C ALA A 91 -14.32 15.11 25.75
N SER A 92 -13.28 15.24 24.91
CA SER A 92 -12.02 14.54 25.11
C SER A 92 -11.30 15.00 26.38
N SER A 93 -11.33 16.31 26.67
CA SER A 93 -10.78 16.88 27.92
C SER A 93 -11.54 16.39 29.15
N ALA A 94 -12.87 16.39 29.10
CA ALA A 94 -13.73 15.88 30.18
C ALA A 94 -13.50 14.38 30.41
N ARG A 95 -13.30 13.58 29.35
CA ARG A 95 -12.95 12.16 29.45
C ARG A 95 -11.61 11.95 30.17
N VAL A 96 -10.60 12.74 29.83
CA VAL A 96 -9.26 12.66 30.46
C VAL A 96 -9.32 13.04 31.95
N SER A 97 -10.12 14.04 32.31
CA SER A 97 -10.32 14.45 33.73
C SER A 97 -11.21 13.48 34.53
N GLY A 98 -11.78 12.44 33.88
CA GLY A 98 -12.65 11.44 34.50
C GLY A 98 -14.11 11.83 34.59
N ASP A 99 -14.50 13.01 34.14
CA ASP A 99 -15.90 13.46 34.08
C ASP A 99 -16.58 12.90 32.81
N LEU A 100 -16.95 11.62 32.90
CA LEU A 100 -17.57 10.92 31.79
C LEU A 100 -18.97 11.44 31.45
N ALA A 101 -19.69 12.05 32.40
CA ALA A 101 -21.03 12.56 32.15
C ALA A 101 -20.96 13.82 31.26
N THR A 102 -20.09 14.76 31.59
CA THR A 102 -19.82 15.95 30.77
C THR A 102 -19.26 15.56 29.39
N ALA A 103 -18.38 14.53 29.33
CA ALA A 103 -17.86 14.03 28.06
C ALA A 103 -18.98 13.52 27.13
N VAL A 104 -19.90 12.69 27.64
CA VAL A 104 -21.05 12.17 26.88
C VAL A 104 -21.98 13.29 26.40
N ASP A 105 -22.25 14.32 27.26
CA ASP A 105 -23.06 15.48 26.88
C ASP A 105 -22.40 16.29 25.75
N ALA A 106 -21.11 16.55 25.85
CA ALA A 106 -20.37 17.29 24.82
C ALA A 106 -20.31 16.53 23.48
N TRP A 107 -20.05 15.20 23.50
CA TRP A 107 -20.14 14.39 22.26
C TRP A 107 -21.55 14.35 21.69
N SER A 108 -22.59 14.32 22.54
CA SER A 108 -23.97 14.35 22.08
C SER A 108 -24.30 15.68 21.37
N LYS A 109 -23.76 16.80 21.87
CA LYS A 109 -23.85 18.10 21.22
C LYS A 109 -23.12 18.12 19.87
N ALA A 110 -21.91 17.54 19.79
CA ALA A 110 -21.16 17.43 18.55
C ALA A 110 -21.93 16.58 17.51
N LEU A 111 -22.48 15.46 17.91
CA LEU A 111 -23.24 14.54 17.04
C LEU A 111 -24.58 15.16 16.59
N ALA A 112 -25.24 15.99 17.40
CA ALA A 112 -26.47 16.68 17.06
C ALA A 112 -26.31 17.71 15.90
N LEU A 113 -25.06 18.08 15.57
CA LEU A 113 -24.76 18.94 14.42
C LEU A 113 -24.88 18.19 13.08
N PHE A 114 -24.82 16.85 13.09
CA PHE A 114 -25.04 16.02 11.90
C PHE A 114 -26.56 15.85 11.65
N ARG A 115 -27.13 16.68 10.79
CA ARG A 115 -28.57 16.65 10.45
C ARG A 115 -28.90 15.75 9.27
N GLY A 116 -27.90 15.00 8.76
CA GLY A 116 -28.00 14.12 7.61
C GLY A 116 -26.63 13.73 7.10
N GLU A 117 -26.54 13.36 5.83
CA GLU A 117 -25.26 13.12 5.15
C GLU A 117 -24.49 14.44 5.01
N PRO A 118 -23.23 14.53 5.48
CA PRO A 118 -22.43 15.73 5.32
C PRO A 118 -22.26 16.10 3.85
N LEU A 119 -22.42 17.40 3.52
CA LEU A 119 -22.23 17.91 2.16
C LEU A 119 -23.08 17.19 1.09
N ALA A 120 -24.27 16.67 1.46
CA ALA A 120 -25.16 15.96 0.56
C ALA A 120 -25.47 16.78 -0.70
N GLY A 121 -25.34 16.18 -1.88
CA GLY A 121 -25.61 16.81 -3.17
C GLY A 121 -24.60 17.87 -3.62
N ILE A 122 -23.53 18.16 -2.85
CA ILE A 122 -22.49 19.10 -3.25
C ILE A 122 -21.46 18.35 -4.12
N PRO A 123 -21.23 18.79 -5.39
CA PRO A 123 -20.34 18.13 -6.30
C PRO A 123 -18.87 18.53 -6.08
N GLY A 124 -17.94 17.72 -6.62
CA GLY A 124 -16.50 17.99 -6.71
C GLY A 124 -15.65 17.12 -5.79
N PRO A 125 -14.40 16.91 -6.16
CA PRO A 125 -13.48 16.01 -5.43
C PRO A 125 -13.27 16.44 -3.98
N PHE A 126 -13.19 17.75 -3.71
CA PHE A 126 -13.05 18.27 -2.35
C PHE A 126 -14.25 17.90 -1.47
N ALA A 127 -15.48 18.15 -1.97
CA ALA A 127 -16.68 17.82 -1.22
C ALA A 127 -16.84 16.31 -0.98
N GLN A 128 -16.40 15.50 -1.93
CA GLN A 128 -16.42 14.04 -1.81
C GLN A 128 -15.42 13.57 -0.74
N GLY A 129 -14.18 14.07 -0.75
CA GLY A 129 -13.19 13.75 0.27
C GLY A 129 -13.60 14.18 1.67
N GLU A 130 -14.15 15.41 1.80
CA GLU A 130 -14.65 15.91 3.09
C GLU A 130 -15.89 15.17 3.60
N ARG A 131 -16.76 14.70 2.71
CA ARG A 131 -17.90 13.85 3.07
C ARG A 131 -17.43 12.55 3.71
N LEU A 132 -16.46 11.88 3.11
CA LEU A 132 -15.86 10.67 3.67
C LEU A 132 -15.23 10.97 5.04
N ARG A 133 -14.40 12.01 5.13
CA ARG A 133 -13.73 12.40 6.37
C ARG A 133 -14.71 12.72 7.50
N LEU A 134 -15.77 13.46 7.22
CA LEU A 134 -16.80 13.83 8.21
C LEU A 134 -17.66 12.61 8.62
N THR A 135 -17.90 11.67 7.71
CA THR A 135 -18.61 10.41 8.01
C THR A 135 -17.78 9.53 8.94
N GLU A 136 -16.51 9.36 8.68
CA GLU A 136 -15.58 8.64 9.55
C GLU A 136 -15.44 9.33 10.93
N TYR A 137 -15.33 10.65 10.91
CA TYR A 137 -15.26 11.42 12.16
C TYR A 137 -16.53 11.25 13.02
N ARG A 138 -17.71 11.27 12.40
CA ARG A 138 -18.99 10.98 13.09
C ARG A 138 -18.96 9.60 13.75
N LEU A 139 -18.46 8.60 13.04
CA LEU A 139 -18.36 7.23 13.55
C LEU A 139 -17.43 7.16 14.78
N ALA A 140 -16.29 7.84 14.73
CA ALA A 140 -15.35 7.92 15.85
C ALA A 140 -15.99 8.62 17.08
N LEU A 141 -16.74 9.72 16.88
CA LEU A 141 -17.47 10.39 17.98
C LEU A 141 -18.55 9.50 18.60
N LEU A 142 -19.27 8.71 17.79
CA LEU A 142 -20.25 7.73 18.28
C LEU A 142 -19.56 6.63 19.09
N GLN A 143 -18.45 6.12 18.62
CA GLN A 143 -17.66 5.09 19.32
C GLN A 143 -17.17 5.58 20.70
N ASP A 144 -16.59 6.78 20.75
CA ASP A 144 -16.11 7.39 22.00
C ASP A 144 -17.26 7.65 22.99
N LYS A 145 -18.37 8.21 22.52
CA LYS A 145 -19.59 8.44 23.32
C LYS A 145 -20.11 7.14 23.92
N LEU A 146 -20.33 6.12 23.07
CA LEU A 146 -20.87 4.83 23.50
C LEU A 146 -19.93 4.10 24.46
N GLY A 147 -18.60 4.18 24.24
CA GLY A 147 -17.61 3.68 25.15
C GLY A 147 -17.68 4.31 26.56
N CYS A 148 -17.94 5.62 26.65
CA CYS A 148 -18.14 6.31 27.93
C CYS A 148 -19.51 6.01 28.54
N GLU A 149 -20.58 5.87 27.78
CA GLU A 149 -21.90 5.45 28.26
C GLU A 149 -21.86 4.07 28.92
N LEU A 150 -21.12 3.12 28.31
CA LEU A 150 -20.90 1.80 28.94
C LEU A 150 -20.18 1.91 30.30
N ARG A 151 -19.18 2.78 30.41
CA ARG A 151 -18.47 3.03 31.68
C ARG A 151 -19.34 3.70 32.72
N LEU A 152 -20.35 4.48 32.32
CA LEU A 152 -21.37 5.07 33.18
C LEU A 152 -22.51 4.11 33.57
N GLY A 153 -22.46 2.85 33.09
CA GLY A 153 -23.50 1.84 33.37
C GLY A 153 -24.76 1.98 32.50
N ARG A 154 -24.73 2.83 31.45
CA ARG A 154 -25.90 3.10 30.56
C ARG A 154 -26.01 2.09 29.41
N HIS A 155 -25.67 0.81 29.69
CA HIS A 155 -25.57 -0.26 28.69
C HIS A 155 -26.86 -0.57 27.96
N ALA A 156 -28.02 -0.50 28.63
CA ALA A 156 -29.32 -0.81 28.02
C ALA A 156 -29.67 0.13 26.84
N ALA A 157 -29.34 1.41 26.96
CA ALA A 157 -29.55 2.39 25.90
C ALA A 157 -28.54 2.22 24.75
N ALA A 158 -27.28 1.90 25.07
CA ALA A 158 -26.22 1.74 24.10
C ALA A 158 -26.36 0.49 23.21
N VAL A 159 -26.97 -0.61 23.71
CA VAL A 159 -27.11 -1.88 22.96
C VAL A 159 -27.87 -1.68 21.65
N GLY A 160 -28.96 -0.95 21.64
CA GLY A 160 -29.78 -0.72 20.44
C GLY A 160 -29.01 0.07 19.36
N GLU A 161 -28.30 1.13 19.77
CA GLU A 161 -27.49 1.97 18.87
C GLU A 161 -26.27 1.19 18.34
N LEU A 162 -25.60 0.42 19.18
CA LEU A 162 -24.49 -0.44 18.80
C LEU A 162 -24.89 -1.56 17.83
N PHE A 163 -26.06 -2.16 18.00
CA PHE A 163 -26.60 -3.13 17.05
C PHE A 163 -26.78 -2.51 15.66
N ALA A 164 -27.43 -1.36 15.57
CA ALA A 164 -27.65 -0.66 14.31
C ALA A 164 -26.34 -0.27 13.64
N LEU A 165 -25.35 0.21 14.41
CA LEU A 165 -24.03 0.58 13.90
C LEU A 165 -23.23 -0.64 13.43
N THR A 166 -23.30 -1.76 14.14
CA THR A 166 -22.57 -2.98 13.76
C THR A 166 -23.15 -3.63 12.49
N GLU A 167 -24.46 -3.52 12.25
CA GLU A 167 -25.05 -3.98 10.99
C GLU A 167 -24.75 -3.00 9.83
N ALA A 168 -24.69 -1.68 10.08
CA ALA A 168 -24.33 -0.70 9.07
C ALA A 168 -22.81 -0.75 8.71
N HIS A 169 -21.96 -1.12 9.67
CA HIS A 169 -20.51 -1.21 9.52
C HIS A 169 -20.01 -2.62 9.89
N PRO A 170 -20.29 -3.65 9.08
CA PRO A 170 -20.13 -5.07 9.44
C PRO A 170 -18.68 -5.53 9.66
N TYR A 171 -17.70 -4.72 9.23
CA TYR A 171 -16.26 -4.99 9.38
C TYR A 171 -15.59 -4.09 10.43
N HIS A 172 -16.34 -3.24 11.12
CA HIS A 172 -15.80 -2.34 12.13
C HIS A 172 -15.68 -3.03 13.49
N GLU A 173 -14.52 -3.63 13.74
CA GLU A 173 -14.28 -4.49 14.90
C GLU A 173 -14.40 -3.79 16.26
N ALA A 174 -14.05 -2.50 16.35
CA ALA A 174 -14.16 -1.75 17.60
C ALA A 174 -15.63 -1.54 18.03
N LEU A 175 -16.55 -1.33 17.08
CA LEU A 175 -18.00 -1.29 17.39
C LEU A 175 -18.52 -2.66 17.84
N ALA A 176 -18.06 -3.74 17.21
CA ALA A 176 -18.40 -5.09 17.61
C ALA A 176 -17.89 -5.40 19.04
N ALA A 177 -16.67 -4.96 19.39
CA ALA A 177 -16.12 -5.10 20.73
C ALA A 177 -16.94 -4.34 21.77
N LEU A 178 -17.39 -3.12 21.46
CA LEU A 178 -18.30 -2.36 22.35
C LEU A 178 -19.65 -3.05 22.51
N LEU A 179 -20.23 -3.60 21.44
CA LEU A 179 -21.49 -4.33 21.49
C LEU A 179 -21.36 -5.59 22.35
N ILE A 180 -20.28 -6.35 22.21
CA ILE A 180 -20.00 -7.54 23.04
C ILE A 180 -19.91 -7.16 24.52
N ARG A 181 -19.20 -6.07 24.86
CA ARG A 181 -19.12 -5.54 26.24
C ARG A 181 -20.51 -5.13 26.75
N ALA A 182 -21.29 -4.40 25.94
CA ALA A 182 -22.63 -3.95 26.32
C ALA A 182 -23.60 -5.11 26.61
N LEU A 183 -23.58 -6.15 25.78
CA LEU A 183 -24.40 -7.36 25.94
C LEU A 183 -23.97 -8.16 27.17
N TYR A 184 -22.68 -8.31 27.41
CA TYR A 184 -22.16 -9.01 28.57
C TYR A 184 -22.58 -8.33 29.88
N VAL A 185 -22.47 -6.99 29.99
CA VAL A 185 -22.97 -6.21 31.14
C VAL A 185 -24.45 -6.42 31.36
N GLY A 186 -25.23 -6.52 30.27
CA GLY A 186 -26.65 -6.80 30.29
C GLY A 186 -27.02 -8.26 30.63
N ASN A 187 -26.06 -9.09 31.12
CA ASN A 187 -26.24 -10.53 31.38
C ASN A 187 -26.67 -11.35 30.13
N ARG A 188 -26.33 -10.86 28.93
CA ARG A 188 -26.63 -11.50 27.66
C ARG A 188 -25.34 -12.12 27.04
N GLN A 189 -24.67 -12.98 27.84
CA GLN A 189 -23.39 -13.57 27.47
C GLN A 189 -23.48 -14.42 26.17
N ALA A 190 -24.57 -15.16 25.99
CA ALA A 190 -24.78 -15.96 24.78
C ALA A 190 -24.83 -15.08 23.52
N ASP A 191 -25.57 -13.97 23.56
CA ASP A 191 -25.67 -13.01 22.46
C ASP A 191 -24.32 -12.33 22.18
N ALA A 192 -23.55 -12.02 23.22
CA ALA A 192 -22.20 -11.45 23.08
C ALA A 192 -21.26 -12.39 22.33
N LEU A 193 -21.28 -13.70 22.64
CA LEU A 193 -20.50 -14.72 21.94
C LEU A 193 -20.97 -14.93 20.50
N ASP A 194 -22.29 -14.80 20.27
CA ASP A 194 -22.85 -14.94 18.92
C ASP A 194 -22.46 -13.76 18.00
N VAL A 195 -22.41 -12.55 18.53
CA VAL A 195 -21.87 -11.36 17.83
C VAL A 195 -20.44 -11.60 17.38
N TYR A 196 -19.57 -12.09 18.27
CA TYR A 196 -18.19 -12.41 17.90
C TYR A 196 -18.11 -13.46 16.79
N ALA A 197 -18.86 -14.56 16.94
CA ALA A 197 -18.88 -15.63 15.95
C ALA A 197 -19.38 -15.16 14.57
N LYS A 198 -20.35 -14.23 14.54
CA LYS A 198 -20.91 -13.64 13.32
C LYS A 198 -19.90 -12.73 12.63
N VAL A 199 -19.23 -11.85 13.38
CA VAL A 199 -18.21 -10.93 12.85
C VAL A 199 -17.00 -11.72 12.36
N ARG A 200 -16.50 -12.69 13.14
CA ARG A 200 -15.38 -13.54 12.72
C ARG A 200 -15.69 -14.30 11.42
N ARG A 201 -16.88 -14.92 11.30
CA ARG A 201 -17.28 -15.59 10.06
C ARG A 201 -17.33 -14.65 8.85
N ARG A 202 -17.76 -13.39 9.03
CA ARG A 202 -17.76 -12.38 7.96
C ARG A 202 -16.33 -12.01 7.56
N LEU A 203 -15.46 -11.68 8.53
CA LEU A 203 -14.07 -11.31 8.27
C LEU A 203 -13.30 -12.43 7.54
N VAL A 204 -13.42 -13.66 8.01
CA VAL A 204 -12.76 -14.82 7.38
C VAL A 204 -13.29 -15.07 5.96
N ARG A 205 -14.62 -15.04 5.78
CA ARG A 205 -15.25 -15.34 4.49
C ARG A 205 -15.01 -14.23 3.45
N ASP A 206 -15.11 -12.95 3.85
CA ASP A 206 -15.20 -11.83 2.90
C ASP A 206 -13.84 -11.10 2.73
N GLN A 207 -12.93 -11.24 3.70
CA GLN A 207 -11.62 -10.57 3.72
C GLN A 207 -10.43 -11.53 3.95
N GLY A 208 -10.70 -12.81 4.23
CA GLY A 208 -9.64 -13.78 4.53
C GLY A 208 -8.87 -13.51 5.83
N ALA A 209 -9.38 -12.62 6.71
CA ALA A 209 -8.68 -12.16 7.90
C ALA A 209 -9.34 -12.68 9.20
N GLU A 210 -8.52 -13.05 10.18
CA GLU A 210 -9.00 -13.30 11.55
C GLU A 210 -9.23 -11.99 12.29
N PRO A 211 -10.15 -11.94 13.26
CA PRO A 211 -10.42 -10.75 14.04
C PRO A 211 -9.17 -10.14 14.68
N GLY A 212 -9.10 -8.83 14.73
CA GLY A 212 -8.02 -8.07 15.33
C GLY A 212 -7.87 -8.31 16.86
N PRO A 213 -6.76 -7.83 17.44
CA PRO A 213 -6.41 -8.14 18.83
C PRO A 213 -7.45 -7.63 19.84
N GLU A 214 -8.04 -6.45 19.64
CA GLU A 214 -9.03 -5.88 20.56
C GLU A 214 -10.30 -6.73 20.63
N LEU A 215 -10.82 -7.16 19.48
CA LEU A 215 -12.03 -7.97 19.42
C LEU A 215 -11.79 -9.38 20.00
N ARG A 216 -10.62 -9.96 19.75
CA ARG A 216 -10.21 -11.24 20.35
C ARG A 216 -10.06 -11.15 21.87
N GLN A 217 -9.37 -10.09 22.38
CA GLN A 217 -9.22 -9.86 23.81
C GLN A 217 -10.58 -9.67 24.50
N THR A 218 -11.50 -8.93 23.87
CA THR A 218 -12.86 -8.75 24.40
C THR A 218 -13.61 -10.08 24.46
N HIS A 219 -13.50 -10.93 23.44
CA HIS A 219 -14.09 -12.26 23.44
C HIS A 219 -13.50 -13.17 24.53
N GLU A 220 -12.17 -13.18 24.68
CA GLU A 220 -11.50 -13.95 25.74
C GLU A 220 -11.90 -13.47 27.15
N ALA A 221 -12.02 -12.16 27.33
CA ALA A 221 -12.46 -11.58 28.60
C ALA A 221 -13.89 -12.01 28.95
N VAL A 222 -14.80 -12.08 27.98
CA VAL A 222 -16.16 -12.62 28.16
C VAL A 222 -16.12 -14.10 28.55
N LEU A 223 -15.28 -14.91 27.93
CA LEU A 223 -15.13 -16.36 28.25
C LEU A 223 -14.55 -16.56 29.64
N ARG A 224 -13.55 -15.75 30.06
CA ARG A 224 -12.88 -15.84 31.36
C ARG A 224 -13.67 -15.15 32.49
N ARG A 225 -14.75 -14.40 32.15
CA ARG A 225 -15.52 -13.53 33.06
C ARG A 225 -14.61 -12.49 33.73
N ASP A 226 -13.72 -11.91 32.98
CA ASP A 226 -12.79 -10.88 33.43
C ASP A 226 -13.46 -9.50 33.40
N ASP A 227 -14.18 -9.20 34.50
CA ASP A 227 -14.89 -7.94 34.64
C ASP A 227 -13.94 -6.73 34.64
N ALA A 228 -12.70 -6.89 35.10
CA ALA A 228 -11.72 -5.81 35.15
C ALA A 228 -11.29 -5.37 33.75
N LEU A 229 -11.12 -6.32 32.82
CA LEU A 229 -10.76 -6.08 31.42
C LEU A 229 -11.93 -5.53 30.62
N LEU A 230 -13.16 -5.94 30.92
CA LEU A 230 -14.37 -5.51 30.24
C LEU A 230 -14.84 -4.10 30.64
N PHE A 231 -14.60 -3.69 31.93
CA PHE A 231 -15.16 -2.43 32.47
C PHE A 231 -14.13 -1.37 32.86
N GLY A 232 -12.86 -1.73 33.00
CA GLY A 232 -11.87 -0.87 33.65
C GLY A 232 -12.16 -0.72 35.17
N THR A 233 -11.16 -0.43 35.95
CA THR A 233 -11.15 -0.45 37.43
C THR A 233 -12.07 0.57 38.14
N ALA A 234 -13.08 1.13 37.48
CA ALA A 234 -13.90 2.22 38.04
C ALA A 234 -15.26 1.82 38.64
N ALA A 235 -15.66 0.56 38.65
CA ALA A 235 -16.98 0.12 39.12
C ALA A 235 -16.90 -0.79 40.34
N ARG A 236 -16.51 -0.27 41.48
CA ARG A 236 -16.89 -0.72 42.84
C ARG A 236 -16.25 0.16 43.91
N GLN A 237 -16.84 1.31 44.19
CA GLN A 237 -16.69 1.96 45.52
C GLN A 237 -18.01 1.83 46.28
N GLN A 238 -18.16 0.71 46.97
CA GLN A 238 -18.94 0.68 48.21
C GLN A 238 -17.96 0.74 49.38
N PRO A 239 -18.21 1.57 50.42
CA PRO A 239 -17.28 1.70 51.53
C PRO A 239 -17.30 0.41 52.35
N ARG A 240 -16.20 -0.30 52.40
CA ARG A 240 -15.95 -1.32 53.42
C ARG A 240 -15.28 -0.70 54.64
N PRO A 241 -15.61 -1.13 55.85
CA PRO A 241 -15.01 -0.62 57.07
C PRO A 241 -13.53 -0.97 57.15
N SER A 242 -12.74 -0.02 57.59
CA SER A 242 -11.30 -0.12 57.83
C SER A 242 -10.95 -1.32 58.69
N PRO A 243 -9.98 -2.17 58.29
CA PRO A 243 -9.39 -3.14 59.21
C PRO A 243 -8.43 -2.42 60.18
N PRO A 244 -8.23 -3.00 61.39
CA PRO A 244 -7.42 -2.37 62.44
C PRO A 244 -5.95 -2.31 62.01
N GLN A 245 -5.29 -1.21 62.35
CA GLN A 245 -3.85 -1.00 62.21
C GLN A 245 -3.04 -2.09 62.97
N PRO A 246 -2.06 -2.70 62.32
CA PRO A 246 -1.08 -3.48 63.07
C PRO A 246 -0.11 -2.54 63.82
N PRO A 247 0.42 -2.97 64.95
CA PRO A 247 1.27 -2.12 65.82
C PRO A 247 2.60 -1.80 65.14
N ALA A 248 3.00 -0.56 65.32
CA ALA A 248 4.29 -0.02 64.94
C ALA A 248 5.47 -0.81 65.55
N GLY A 249 6.18 -1.50 64.68
CA GLY A 249 7.48 -2.06 64.94
C GLY A 249 8.51 -1.37 64.08
N HIS A 250 9.07 -0.29 64.54
CA HIS A 250 10.25 0.33 63.99
C HIS A 250 11.41 -0.66 64.07
N ARG A 251 11.90 -1.15 62.94
CA ARG A 251 13.30 -1.52 62.83
C ARG A 251 13.97 -0.45 62.02
N ASP A 252 14.79 0.32 62.69
CA ASP A 252 15.76 1.23 62.08
C ASP A 252 16.60 0.48 61.07
N ARG A 253 16.25 0.64 59.78
CA ARG A 253 17.14 0.32 58.70
C ARG A 253 17.98 1.59 58.46
N PRO A 254 19.32 1.50 58.39
CA PRO A 254 20.13 2.67 58.07
C PRO A 254 19.65 3.22 56.74
N GLU A 255 19.39 4.55 56.69
CA GLU A 255 19.04 5.28 55.48
C GLU A 255 20.18 5.10 54.45
N ARG A 256 20.00 4.15 53.49
CA ARG A 256 20.90 4.03 52.35
C ARG A 256 20.59 5.19 51.39
N PRO A 257 21.59 5.95 50.92
CA PRO A 257 21.36 6.97 49.93
C PRO A 257 20.79 6.32 48.65
N VAL A 258 19.58 6.74 48.26
CA VAL A 258 18.91 6.25 47.06
C VAL A 258 19.78 6.61 45.83
N ARG A 259 20.34 5.61 45.17
CA ARG A 259 21.19 5.81 43.98
C ARG A 259 20.33 6.07 42.78
N ASN A 260 20.63 7.13 42.07
CA ASN A 260 20.07 7.42 40.74
C ASN A 260 21.21 7.59 39.73
N GLU A 261 21.48 6.53 38.96
CA GLU A 261 22.54 6.46 37.95
C GLU A 261 22.04 6.74 36.51
N LEU A 262 20.78 7.21 36.37
CA LEU A 262 20.21 7.46 35.05
C LEU A 262 20.95 8.61 34.33
N PRO A 263 21.34 8.42 33.06
CA PRO A 263 21.98 9.46 32.25
C PRO A 263 21.08 10.72 32.14
N VAL A 264 21.71 11.85 31.83
CA VAL A 264 20.99 13.09 31.52
C VAL A 264 20.12 12.84 30.29
N GLY A 265 18.84 13.19 30.39
CA GLY A 265 17.89 13.05 29.28
C GLY A 265 18.30 13.91 28.10
N VAL A 266 18.00 13.45 26.89
CA VAL A 266 18.26 14.21 25.65
C VAL A 266 17.35 15.42 25.60
N GLY A 267 17.94 16.64 25.51
CA GLY A 267 17.17 17.85 25.18
C GLY A 267 16.48 17.67 23.81
N ASN A 268 15.35 18.31 23.58
CA ASN A 268 14.58 18.21 22.31
C ASN A 268 14.05 16.80 21.99
N PHE A 269 13.70 16.00 23.01
CA PHE A 269 12.97 14.73 22.79
C PHE A 269 11.62 15.05 22.14
N THR A 270 11.25 14.32 21.08
CA THR A 270 10.08 14.62 20.24
C THR A 270 9.36 13.33 19.85
N GLY A 271 8.04 13.35 19.90
CA GLY A 271 7.19 12.21 19.56
C GLY A 271 7.30 11.02 20.52
N ARG A 272 6.90 9.85 20.06
CA ARG A 272 6.97 8.60 20.84
C ARG A 272 6.01 8.52 22.01
N ASP A 273 4.90 9.25 21.99
CA ASP A 273 3.94 9.28 23.10
C ASP A 273 3.32 7.90 23.35
N ARG A 274 3.11 7.13 22.27
CA ARG A 274 2.59 5.75 22.35
C ARG A 274 3.59 4.82 23.01
N GLU A 275 4.83 4.84 22.59
CA GLU A 275 5.90 4.00 23.13
C GLU A 275 6.22 4.38 24.60
N LEU A 276 6.23 5.69 24.92
CA LEU A 276 6.38 6.17 26.28
C LEU A 276 5.24 5.71 27.19
N ALA A 277 4.00 5.77 26.72
CA ALA A 277 2.85 5.26 27.45
C ALA A 277 2.98 3.74 27.71
N LEU A 278 3.46 2.99 26.71
CA LEU A 278 3.71 1.56 26.85
C LEU A 278 4.83 1.25 27.85
N LEU A 279 5.91 2.05 27.87
CA LEU A 279 7.03 1.90 28.83
C LEU A 279 6.67 2.41 30.23
N GLY A 280 5.78 3.38 30.37
CA GLY A 280 5.33 3.93 31.64
C GLY A 280 4.14 3.22 32.27
N ALA A 281 3.47 2.29 31.57
CA ALA A 281 2.31 1.57 32.09
C ALA A 281 2.64 0.80 33.36
N SER A 282 1.69 0.66 34.31
CA SER A 282 1.89 -0.13 35.51
C SER A 282 2.14 -1.61 35.19
N ALA A 283 2.90 -2.31 36.04
CA ALA A 283 3.12 -3.74 35.92
C ALA A 283 1.79 -4.51 35.84
N ALA A 284 1.75 -5.53 34.99
CA ALA A 284 0.59 -6.43 34.90
C ALA A 284 0.46 -7.29 36.17
N ASP A 285 1.61 -7.67 36.78
CA ASP A 285 1.70 -8.38 38.04
C ASP A 285 2.46 -7.54 39.10
N PRO A 286 1.80 -7.06 40.17
CA PRO A 286 2.47 -6.32 41.24
C PRO A 286 3.40 -7.19 42.10
N HIS A 287 3.35 -8.51 41.97
CA HIS A 287 4.20 -9.46 42.69
C HIS A 287 5.39 -9.98 41.86
N GLY A 288 5.49 -9.61 40.59
CA GLY A 288 6.56 -9.98 39.66
C GLY A 288 7.53 -8.84 39.37
N VAL A 289 8.57 -9.16 38.60
CA VAL A 289 9.48 -8.20 37.97
C VAL A 289 8.98 -7.88 36.57
N THR A 290 8.81 -6.61 36.26
CA THR A 290 8.38 -6.21 34.91
C THR A 290 9.58 -6.07 33.99
N VAL A 291 9.65 -6.86 32.92
CA VAL A 291 10.71 -6.80 31.90
C VAL A 291 10.16 -6.21 30.61
N ARG A 292 10.76 -5.13 30.12
CA ARG A 292 10.39 -4.50 28.85
C ARG A 292 11.61 -4.37 27.94
N ALA A 293 11.49 -4.87 26.72
CA ALA A 293 12.54 -4.80 25.73
C ALA A 293 12.18 -3.82 24.61
N VAL A 294 13.15 -2.99 24.24
CA VAL A 294 13.07 -2.05 23.11
C VAL A 294 14.12 -2.44 22.08
N ASP A 295 13.68 -2.88 20.93
CA ASP A 295 14.54 -3.22 19.79
C ASP A 295 14.36 -2.27 18.62
N GLY A 296 15.26 -2.32 17.64
CA GLY A 296 15.20 -1.53 16.42
C GLY A 296 16.57 -1.13 15.90
N MET A 297 16.61 -0.58 14.69
CA MET A 297 17.84 -0.25 13.99
C MET A 297 18.73 0.75 14.75
N ALA A 298 20.02 0.80 14.35
CA ALA A 298 20.97 1.77 14.88
C ALA A 298 20.52 3.22 14.61
N GLY A 299 20.65 4.11 15.60
CA GLY A 299 20.29 5.54 15.42
C GLY A 299 18.80 5.88 15.54
N VAL A 300 17.90 4.89 15.72
CA VAL A 300 16.44 5.09 15.83
C VAL A 300 15.98 5.72 17.16
N GLY A 301 16.91 5.82 18.15
CA GLY A 301 16.64 6.49 19.41
C GLY A 301 16.22 5.59 20.60
N LYS A 302 16.54 4.30 20.58
CA LYS A 302 16.23 3.34 21.67
C LYS A 302 16.67 3.82 23.03
N THR A 303 17.97 4.12 23.18
CA THR A 303 18.57 4.63 24.43
C THR A 303 17.89 5.92 24.89
N ALA A 304 17.62 6.85 23.97
CA ALA A 304 16.97 8.12 24.28
C ALA A 304 15.55 7.90 24.81
N LEU A 305 14.79 6.98 24.21
CA LEU A 305 13.44 6.61 24.63
C LEU A 305 13.43 5.99 26.02
N VAL A 306 14.29 4.98 26.23
CA VAL A 306 14.32 4.24 27.51
C VAL A 306 14.80 5.12 28.66
N VAL A 307 15.81 5.95 28.43
CA VAL A 307 16.28 6.93 29.43
C VAL A 307 15.18 7.95 29.74
N HIS A 308 14.47 8.45 28.73
CA HIS A 308 13.35 9.39 28.93
C HIS A 308 12.22 8.72 29.75
N ALA A 309 11.82 7.50 29.40
CA ALA A 309 10.82 6.72 30.12
C ALA A 309 11.27 6.44 31.57
N ALA A 310 12.52 5.97 31.75
CA ALA A 310 13.08 5.69 33.07
C ALA A 310 13.05 6.94 33.98
N ARG A 311 13.43 8.11 33.45
CA ARG A 311 13.39 9.39 34.21
C ARG A 311 11.97 9.82 34.56
N THR A 312 10.98 9.42 33.79
CA THR A 312 9.57 9.73 34.09
C THR A 312 9.02 8.85 35.23
N VAL A 313 9.48 7.58 35.31
CA VAL A 313 8.93 6.61 36.25
C VAL A 313 9.80 6.33 37.50
N HIS A 314 11.07 6.79 37.54
CA HIS A 314 12.06 6.42 38.57
C HIS A 314 11.58 6.65 40.01
N GLN A 315 10.73 7.67 40.27
CA GLN A 315 10.17 7.95 41.58
C GLN A 315 9.32 6.81 42.16
N ARG A 316 8.88 5.86 41.30
CA ARG A 316 8.11 4.68 41.73
C ARG A 316 9.01 3.57 42.30
N TYR A 317 10.34 3.72 42.21
CA TYR A 317 11.35 2.73 42.58
C TYR A 317 12.23 3.30 43.72
N PRO A 318 11.77 3.19 44.97
CA PRO A 318 12.38 3.86 46.10
C PRO A 318 13.79 3.34 46.47
N ASP A 319 14.14 2.10 46.03
CA ASP A 319 15.41 1.49 46.39
C ASP A 319 16.53 1.79 45.37
N GLY A 320 16.20 2.48 44.27
CA GLY A 320 17.18 3.03 43.33
C GLY A 320 16.83 2.83 41.86
N ALA A 321 17.50 3.64 41.01
CA ALA A 321 17.48 3.56 39.55
C ALA A 321 18.91 3.37 39.04
N LEU A 322 19.20 2.23 38.46
CA LEU A 322 20.52 1.82 37.99
C LEU A 322 20.58 1.83 36.44
N PHE A 323 21.69 2.26 35.89
CA PHE A 323 21.92 2.25 34.43
C PHE A 323 23.24 1.51 34.13
N VAL A 324 23.17 0.58 33.17
CA VAL A 324 24.34 -0.15 32.69
C VAL A 324 24.35 -0.15 31.18
N ASP A 325 25.40 0.38 30.59
CA ASP A 325 25.69 0.20 29.16
C ASP A 325 26.44 -1.14 28.99
N LEU A 326 25.83 -2.07 28.28
CA LEU A 326 26.41 -3.41 28.07
C LEU A 326 27.40 -3.46 26.90
N HIS A 327 27.52 -2.34 26.13
CA HIS A 327 28.43 -2.22 25.00
C HIS A 327 28.42 -3.42 24.04
N GLY A 328 27.24 -3.98 23.76
CA GLY A 328 27.09 -5.22 23.01
C GLY A 328 27.68 -5.19 21.59
N TYR A 329 27.96 -3.98 21.07
CA TYR A 329 28.34 -3.74 19.70
C TYR A 329 29.66 -2.92 19.56
N ARG A 330 30.52 -2.84 20.58
CA ARG A 330 31.81 -2.16 20.50
C ARG A 330 32.97 -3.15 20.45
N GLU A 331 33.78 -3.10 19.39
CA GLU A 331 34.96 -3.95 19.22
C GLU A 331 36.15 -3.58 20.12
N ASP A 332 36.35 -2.27 20.40
CA ASP A 332 37.58 -1.74 21.07
C ASP A 332 37.76 -2.17 22.52
N ARG A 333 36.76 -2.71 23.21
CA ARG A 333 36.84 -3.10 24.63
C ARG A 333 36.18 -4.41 24.99
N GLY A 334 35.72 -5.22 24.05
CA GLY A 334 34.97 -6.44 24.33
C GLY A 334 33.70 -6.17 25.21
N ALA A 335 32.53 -6.70 24.86
CA ALA A 335 31.36 -6.58 25.72
C ALA A 335 31.72 -7.03 27.16
N PRO A 336 31.39 -6.26 28.21
CA PRO A 336 31.69 -6.68 29.57
C PRO A 336 30.94 -7.99 29.87
N GLY A 337 31.68 -9.01 30.24
CA GLY A 337 31.06 -10.28 30.59
C GLY A 337 30.03 -10.06 31.69
N PRO A 338 28.93 -10.87 31.75
CA PRO A 338 27.87 -10.72 32.71
C PRO A 338 28.38 -10.76 34.18
N GLN A 339 29.46 -11.45 34.44
CA GLN A 339 30.11 -11.47 35.77
C GLN A 339 30.57 -10.07 36.20
N ARG A 340 31.22 -9.33 35.32
CA ARG A 340 31.69 -7.95 35.63
C ARG A 340 30.51 -7.02 35.90
N VAL A 341 29.42 -7.18 35.14
CA VAL A 341 28.20 -6.38 35.31
C VAL A 341 27.55 -6.73 36.63
N LEU A 342 27.42 -8.00 36.99
CA LEU A 342 26.85 -8.46 38.25
C LEU A 342 27.62 -7.92 39.45
N ARG A 343 28.95 -7.99 39.45
CA ARG A 343 29.78 -7.41 40.53
C ARG A 343 29.55 -5.89 40.67
N ARG A 344 29.40 -5.17 39.58
CA ARG A 344 29.06 -3.74 39.58
C ARG A 344 27.67 -3.50 40.22
N LEU A 345 26.68 -4.29 39.79
CA LEU A 345 25.31 -4.18 40.28
C LEU A 345 25.18 -4.55 41.78
N LEU A 346 25.87 -5.61 42.24
CA LEU A 346 25.91 -6.03 43.62
C LEU A 346 26.51 -4.93 44.50
N ARG A 347 27.63 -4.34 44.11
CA ARG A 347 28.20 -3.17 44.81
C ARG A 347 27.26 -1.96 44.81
N ALA A 348 26.48 -1.76 43.72
CA ALA A 348 25.54 -0.66 43.69
C ALA A 348 24.37 -0.82 44.66
N VAL A 349 23.93 -2.04 44.96
CA VAL A 349 22.90 -2.29 45.98
C VAL A 349 23.49 -2.51 47.40
N GLY A 350 24.84 -2.39 47.55
CA GLY A 350 25.53 -2.51 48.81
C GLY A 350 25.52 -3.92 49.39
N ALA A 351 25.54 -4.92 48.54
CA ALA A 351 25.82 -6.30 48.94
C ALA A 351 27.33 -6.48 49.00
N ASP A 352 27.84 -6.83 50.20
CA ASP A 352 29.25 -7.16 50.41
C ASP A 352 29.52 -8.53 49.75
N GLU A 353 30.44 -8.56 48.82
CA GLU A 353 30.84 -9.79 48.18
C GLU A 353 32.11 -10.34 48.83
N GLY A 354 32.12 -11.66 49.02
CA GLY A 354 33.40 -12.35 49.01
C GLY A 354 34.05 -12.13 47.64
N GLU A 355 35.18 -11.43 47.65
CA GLU A 355 35.90 -10.92 46.45
C GLU A 355 36.33 -11.97 45.44
N ASP A 356 36.06 -13.27 45.63
CA ASP A 356 36.72 -14.38 44.95
C ASP A 356 35.82 -15.24 44.00
N SER A 357 34.50 -15.03 43.88
CA SER A 357 33.67 -15.88 42.97
C SER A 357 33.78 -15.40 41.52
N GLU A 358 34.32 -16.24 40.63
CA GLU A 358 34.30 -16.07 39.21
C GLU A 358 33.12 -16.79 38.55
N ASP A 359 32.35 -17.56 39.31
CA ASP A 359 31.21 -18.34 38.83
C ASP A 359 30.02 -17.42 38.55
N LEU A 360 29.52 -17.50 37.32
CA LEU A 360 28.37 -16.71 36.85
C LEU A 360 27.08 -17.05 37.62
N ASP A 361 26.86 -18.33 37.90
CA ASP A 361 25.63 -18.80 38.56
C ASP A 361 25.58 -18.39 40.04
N GLU A 362 26.75 -18.40 40.71
CA GLU A 362 26.85 -17.89 42.09
C GLU A 362 26.61 -16.37 42.16
N LEU A 363 27.21 -15.61 41.25
CA LEU A 363 27.01 -14.15 41.16
C LEU A 363 25.55 -13.80 40.86
N ALA A 364 24.91 -14.54 39.97
CA ALA A 364 23.49 -14.36 39.61
C ALA A 364 22.56 -14.76 40.80
N ALA A 365 22.91 -15.79 41.56
CA ALA A 365 22.19 -16.17 42.78
C ALA A 365 22.30 -15.10 43.85
N SER A 366 23.51 -14.56 44.10
CA SER A 366 23.79 -13.45 44.99
C SER A 366 23.02 -12.19 44.63
N TRP A 367 22.96 -11.87 43.28
CA TRP A 367 22.17 -10.76 42.77
C TRP A 367 20.69 -10.92 43.06
N ARG A 368 20.11 -12.10 42.77
CA ARG A 368 18.71 -12.38 43.08
C ARG A 368 18.42 -12.26 44.58
N THR A 369 19.30 -12.78 45.43
CA THR A 369 19.16 -12.68 46.88
C THR A 369 19.23 -11.23 47.37
N ALA A 370 20.20 -10.47 46.87
CA ALA A 370 20.42 -9.07 47.29
C ALA A 370 19.24 -8.16 46.85
N THR A 371 18.56 -8.50 45.74
CA THR A 371 17.45 -7.70 45.19
C THR A 371 16.09 -8.20 45.62
N ALA A 372 15.94 -9.36 46.26
CA ALA A 372 14.65 -9.99 46.58
C ALA A 372 13.67 -9.10 47.36
N ALA A 373 14.18 -8.17 48.19
CA ALA A 373 13.38 -7.24 48.97
C ALA A 373 13.39 -5.80 48.46
N LEU A 374 13.97 -5.55 47.26
CA LEU A 374 14.17 -4.20 46.70
C LEU A 374 13.20 -3.97 45.52
N ARG A 375 12.77 -2.72 45.39
CA ARG A 375 12.02 -2.23 44.23
C ARG A 375 12.92 -1.33 43.39
N LEU A 376 13.59 -1.94 42.43
CA LEU A 376 14.61 -1.29 41.60
C LEU A 376 14.08 -0.99 40.19
N LEU A 377 14.56 0.10 39.62
CA LEU A 377 14.50 0.36 38.17
C LEU A 377 15.89 0.06 37.60
N LEU A 378 16.02 -0.97 36.78
CA LEU A 378 17.26 -1.31 36.10
C LEU A 378 17.14 -1.03 34.60
N VAL A 379 18.06 -0.28 34.02
CA VAL A 379 18.18 -0.02 32.61
C VAL A 379 19.43 -0.68 32.10
N LEU A 380 19.29 -1.62 31.15
CA LEU A 380 20.37 -2.28 30.44
C LEU A 380 20.37 -1.79 28.99
N ASP A 381 21.38 -1.01 28.62
CA ASP A 381 21.47 -0.41 27.30
C ASP A 381 22.41 -1.18 26.40
N ASP A 382 22.08 -1.25 25.08
CA ASP A 382 22.87 -1.88 24.01
C ASP A 382 23.25 -3.34 24.29
N ALA A 383 22.28 -4.18 24.65
CA ALA A 383 22.47 -5.62 24.86
C ALA A 383 22.71 -6.36 23.54
N ALA A 384 23.73 -7.24 23.53
CA ALA A 384 24.05 -8.07 22.36
C ALA A 384 23.12 -9.27 22.17
N GLY A 385 22.57 -9.83 23.28
CA GLY A 385 21.72 -11.01 23.26
C GLY A 385 21.01 -11.28 24.58
N ALA A 386 20.04 -12.19 24.55
CA ALA A 386 19.26 -12.58 25.73
C ALA A 386 20.12 -13.22 26.83
N GLU A 387 21.17 -13.95 26.45
CA GLU A 387 22.06 -14.63 27.40
C GLU A 387 22.84 -13.63 28.28
N GLN A 388 23.16 -12.45 27.72
CA GLN A 388 23.81 -11.38 28.47
C GLN A 388 22.88 -10.78 29.51
N VAL A 389 21.56 -10.74 29.26
CA VAL A 389 20.56 -10.07 30.08
C VAL A 389 19.99 -10.99 31.18
N ARG A 390 19.74 -12.27 30.89
CA ARG A 390 19.10 -13.22 31.85
C ARG A 390 19.69 -13.22 33.25
N PRO A 391 21.04 -13.29 33.44
CA PRO A 391 21.61 -13.30 34.79
C PRO A 391 21.40 -12.00 35.55
N LEU A 392 21.10 -10.89 34.84
CA LEU A 392 21.01 -9.54 35.40
C LEU A 392 19.57 -9.17 35.85
N VAL A 393 18.58 -10.03 35.62
CA VAL A 393 17.19 -9.77 36.00
C VAL A 393 17.11 -9.74 37.56
N PRO A 394 16.61 -8.65 38.18
CA PRO A 394 16.44 -8.58 39.65
C PRO A 394 15.31 -9.51 40.10
N ALA A 395 15.29 -9.89 41.36
CA ALA A 395 14.27 -10.76 41.95
C ALA A 395 13.18 -10.03 42.77
N GLY A 396 13.36 -8.73 43.03
CA GLY A 396 12.47 -7.98 43.92
C GLY A 396 11.10 -7.68 43.27
N PRO A 397 9.97 -8.05 43.93
CA PRO A 397 8.63 -7.78 43.42
C PRO A 397 8.38 -6.29 43.18
N GLY A 398 7.78 -5.96 42.04
CA GLY A 398 7.52 -4.58 41.62
C GLY A 398 8.76 -3.83 41.11
N SER A 399 9.91 -4.52 40.89
CA SER A 399 11.04 -3.98 40.12
C SER A 399 10.73 -3.94 38.65
N MET A 400 11.42 -3.05 37.92
CA MET A 400 11.33 -2.93 36.48
C MET A 400 12.69 -3.04 35.81
N LEU A 401 12.77 -3.87 34.76
CA LEU A 401 13.92 -3.97 33.87
C LEU A 401 13.55 -3.40 32.51
N LEU A 402 14.29 -2.40 32.05
CA LEU A 402 14.22 -1.86 30.71
C LEU A 402 15.47 -2.25 29.95
N VAL A 403 15.32 -2.91 28.81
CA VAL A 403 16.46 -3.38 27.99
C VAL A 403 16.37 -2.77 26.59
N THR A 404 17.49 -2.28 26.06
CA THR A 404 17.60 -1.93 24.65
C THR A 404 18.53 -2.86 23.92
N SER A 405 18.21 -3.17 22.65
CA SER A 405 19.05 -3.98 21.78
C SER A 405 18.89 -3.55 20.33
N ARG A 406 19.87 -3.86 19.48
CA ARG A 406 19.75 -3.76 18.01
C ARG A 406 19.10 -4.99 17.42
N GLN A 407 19.09 -6.10 18.14
CA GLN A 407 18.46 -7.36 17.75
C GLN A 407 17.22 -7.63 18.59
N ARG A 408 16.29 -8.40 18.05
CA ARG A 408 15.16 -8.94 18.80
C ARG A 408 15.64 -9.98 19.80
N LEU A 409 15.50 -9.68 21.10
CA LEU A 409 15.87 -10.58 22.17
C LEU A 409 14.85 -11.72 22.36
N THR A 410 14.71 -12.59 21.34
CA THR A 410 13.67 -13.63 21.31
C THR A 410 13.77 -14.65 22.44
N GLY A 411 14.98 -14.87 22.94
CA GLY A 411 15.24 -15.78 24.08
C GLY A 411 15.03 -15.15 25.46
N LEU A 412 14.56 -13.91 25.58
CA LEU A 412 14.28 -13.26 26.86
C LEU A 412 12.76 -13.21 27.09
N ASP A 413 12.33 -13.69 28.27
CA ASP A 413 10.95 -13.54 28.74
C ASP A 413 10.67 -12.07 29.05
N VAL A 414 9.79 -11.45 28.28
CA VAL A 414 9.46 -10.03 28.40
C VAL A 414 7.95 -9.83 28.50
N ASP A 415 7.51 -8.97 29.43
CA ASP A 415 6.10 -8.59 29.55
C ASP A 415 5.64 -7.77 28.31
N ARG A 416 6.57 -6.99 27.76
CA ARG A 416 6.28 -6.19 26.58
C ARG A 416 7.54 -5.95 25.73
N ARG A 417 7.37 -6.18 24.44
CA ARG A 417 8.39 -5.85 23.42
C ARG A 417 7.91 -4.67 22.57
N ILE A 418 8.82 -3.72 22.32
CA ILE A 418 8.58 -2.52 21.54
C ILE A 418 9.63 -2.44 20.46
N SER A 419 9.25 -2.67 19.21
CA SER A 419 10.13 -2.48 18.05
C SER A 419 9.97 -1.05 17.54
N LEU A 420 11.07 -0.27 17.56
CA LEU A 420 11.08 1.12 17.14
C LEU A 420 11.30 1.24 15.63
N ALA A 421 10.36 1.88 14.96
CA ALA A 421 10.53 2.40 13.60
C ALA A 421 11.12 3.85 13.62
N PRO A 422 11.55 4.43 12.51
CA PRO A 422 11.85 5.87 12.40
C PRO A 422 10.72 6.75 12.94
N LEU A 423 10.94 8.05 13.13
CA LEU A 423 9.90 8.99 13.57
C LEU A 423 8.85 9.19 12.49
N ASP A 424 7.64 9.56 12.88
CA ASP A 424 6.68 10.09 11.92
C ASP A 424 7.21 11.39 11.29
N LEU A 425 6.84 11.66 10.05
CA LEU A 425 7.39 12.79 9.29
C LEU A 425 7.18 14.13 10.02
N ASP A 426 6.04 14.33 10.66
CA ASP A 426 5.73 15.56 11.39
C ASP A 426 6.57 15.70 12.67
N ASP A 427 6.84 14.61 13.37
CA ASP A 427 7.76 14.55 14.52
C ASP A 427 9.21 14.80 14.08
N ALA A 428 9.62 14.25 12.93
CA ALA A 428 10.94 14.49 12.35
C ALA A 428 11.17 15.95 11.97
N VAL A 429 10.18 16.59 11.36
CA VAL A 429 10.17 18.04 11.06
C VAL A 429 10.23 18.85 12.35
N GLY A 430 9.44 18.47 13.36
CA GLY A 430 9.45 19.09 14.68
C GLY A 430 10.81 18.98 15.38
N LEU A 431 11.48 17.84 15.28
CA LEU A 431 12.82 17.62 15.83
C LEU A 431 13.86 18.53 15.14
N LEU A 432 13.89 18.56 13.81
CA LEU A 432 14.79 19.43 13.04
C LEU A 432 14.59 20.91 13.37
N SER A 433 13.36 21.37 13.41
CA SER A 433 13.01 22.78 13.71
C SER A 433 13.47 23.16 15.13
N ARG A 434 13.32 22.27 16.12
CA ARG A 434 13.80 22.50 17.49
C ARG A 434 15.31 22.54 17.61
N ILE A 435 16.03 21.71 16.84
CA ILE A 435 17.49 21.67 16.86
C ILE A 435 18.06 22.96 16.26
N VAL A 436 17.53 23.41 15.13
CA VAL A 436 18.03 24.61 14.43
C VAL A 436 17.62 25.91 15.12
N GLY A 437 16.55 25.87 15.95
CA GLY A 437 16.14 27.03 16.77
C GLY A 437 15.25 28.02 16.04
N GLY A 438 14.57 27.62 14.95
CA GLY A 438 13.63 28.45 14.19
C GLY A 438 12.40 27.69 13.78
N SER A 439 11.21 28.27 13.97
CA SER A 439 10.03 27.89 13.21
C SER A 439 10.23 28.39 11.80
N GLY A 440 10.67 27.56 10.87
CA GLY A 440 10.89 27.93 9.47
C GLY A 440 9.72 28.71 8.90
N SER A 441 10.01 29.69 8.05
CA SER A 441 8.96 30.40 7.30
C SER A 441 8.07 29.40 6.53
N PRO A 442 6.83 29.74 6.18
CA PRO A 442 5.97 28.86 5.37
C PRO A 442 6.62 28.38 4.07
N HIS A 443 7.57 29.12 3.53
CA HIS A 443 8.36 28.74 2.35
C HIS A 443 9.40 27.66 2.66
N GLU A 444 9.93 27.60 3.86
CA GLU A 444 10.95 26.62 4.28
C GLU A 444 10.35 25.28 4.69
N HIS A 445 9.06 25.22 5.01
CA HIS A 445 8.40 23.97 5.42
C HIS A 445 8.55 22.83 4.41
N GLY A 446 8.49 23.13 3.12
CA GLY A 446 8.72 22.17 2.04
C GLY A 446 10.14 21.60 2.05
N ALA A 447 11.14 22.47 2.26
CA ALA A 447 12.54 22.08 2.32
C ALA A 447 12.86 21.26 3.59
N ILE A 448 12.30 21.68 4.74
CA ILE A 448 12.45 20.94 6.01
C ILE A 448 11.84 19.56 5.88
N ARG A 449 10.65 19.44 5.30
CA ARG A 449 9.96 18.17 5.08
C ARG A 449 10.75 17.25 4.13
N ARG A 450 11.30 17.83 3.04
CA ARG A 450 12.19 17.11 2.13
C ARG A 450 13.48 16.65 2.82
N LEU A 451 14.10 17.53 3.63
CA LEU A 451 15.30 17.19 4.40
C LEU A 451 15.03 16.07 5.41
N ALA A 452 13.89 16.12 6.11
CA ALA A 452 13.47 15.05 7.02
C ALA A 452 13.30 13.72 6.30
N GLY A 453 12.71 13.71 5.10
CA GLY A 453 12.62 12.53 4.23
C GLY A 453 13.99 11.99 3.82
N LEU A 454 14.90 12.86 3.38
CA LEU A 454 16.27 12.48 3.00
C LEU A 454 17.12 11.96 4.18
N CYS A 455 16.75 12.29 5.42
CA CYS A 455 17.31 11.71 6.65
C CYS A 455 16.58 10.42 7.08
N ASP A 456 15.64 9.91 6.27
CA ASP A 456 14.80 8.71 6.54
C ASP A 456 14.08 8.77 7.91
N GLN A 457 13.73 9.98 8.34
CA GLN A 457 13.16 10.31 9.65
C GLN A 457 13.96 9.73 10.84
N LEU A 458 15.20 9.34 10.60
CA LEU A 458 16.07 8.73 11.62
C LEU A 458 16.61 9.80 12.61
N PRO A 459 16.32 9.69 13.92
CA PRO A 459 16.72 10.72 14.90
C PRO A 459 18.21 11.06 14.89
N LEU A 460 19.10 10.09 14.65
CA LEU A 460 20.54 10.33 14.55
C LEU A 460 20.89 11.21 13.34
N ALA A 461 20.33 10.85 12.15
CA ALA A 461 20.54 11.60 10.92
C ALA A 461 19.97 13.03 11.03
N LEU A 462 18.77 13.17 11.58
CA LEU A 462 18.12 14.47 11.82
C LEU A 462 18.95 15.37 12.75
N ARG A 463 19.54 14.80 13.81
CA ARG A 463 20.42 15.54 14.74
C ARG A 463 21.71 15.99 14.07
N ILE A 464 22.31 15.15 13.23
CA ILE A 464 23.52 15.51 12.49
C ILE A 464 23.21 16.60 11.46
N ALA A 465 22.12 16.45 10.68
CA ALA A 465 21.68 17.45 9.71
C ALA A 465 21.34 18.79 10.38
N GLY A 466 20.59 18.75 11.50
CA GLY A 466 20.25 19.92 12.30
C GLY A 466 21.49 20.62 12.89
N ALA A 467 22.44 19.87 13.45
CA ALA A 467 23.69 20.42 13.97
C ALA A 467 24.55 21.10 12.87
N ARG A 468 24.58 20.50 11.66
CA ARG A 468 25.27 21.13 10.51
C ARG A 468 24.64 22.48 10.10
N LEU A 469 23.31 22.56 10.07
CA LEU A 469 22.62 23.81 9.77
C LEU A 469 22.83 24.83 10.89
N GLN A 470 22.79 24.42 12.17
CA GLN A 470 23.05 25.28 13.31
C GLN A 470 24.49 25.88 13.28
N ASN A 471 25.47 25.04 12.93
CA ASN A 471 26.87 25.46 12.83
C ASN A 471 27.20 26.27 11.56
N ARG A 472 26.25 26.34 10.59
CA ARG A 472 26.43 27.06 9.32
C ARG A 472 25.20 27.94 9.03
N PRO A 473 25.03 29.07 9.74
CA PRO A 473 23.81 29.88 9.66
C PRO A 473 23.52 30.48 8.28
N LEU A 474 24.51 30.49 7.38
CA LEU A 474 24.36 30.95 6.00
C LEU A 474 23.81 29.87 5.04
N TRP A 475 23.68 28.62 5.50
CA TRP A 475 23.13 27.56 4.68
C TRP A 475 21.60 27.56 4.75
N ALA A 476 20.96 27.61 3.58
CA ALA A 476 19.54 27.40 3.48
C ALA A 476 19.22 25.88 3.61
N TRP A 477 18.01 25.54 4.06
CA TRP A 477 17.51 24.19 4.16
C TRP A 477 17.60 23.43 2.83
N GLU A 478 17.32 24.13 1.71
CA GLU A 478 17.38 23.62 0.34
C GLU A 478 18.80 23.21 -0.05
N SER A 479 19.81 23.95 0.41
CA SER A 479 21.23 23.66 0.09
C SER A 479 21.67 22.34 0.68
N LEU A 480 21.30 22.06 1.93
CA LEU A 480 21.61 20.77 2.56
C LEU A 480 20.76 19.64 1.96
N ALA A 481 19.48 19.89 1.69
CA ALA A 481 18.61 18.92 1.04
C ALA A 481 19.12 18.53 -0.35
N ALA A 482 19.62 19.47 -1.14
CA ALA A 482 20.24 19.20 -2.44
C ALA A 482 21.52 18.32 -2.32
N ARG A 483 22.35 18.55 -1.29
CA ARG A 483 23.55 17.73 -1.03
C ARG A 483 23.21 16.31 -0.57
N LEU A 484 22.15 16.15 0.24
CA LEU A 484 21.67 14.85 0.71
C LEU A 484 20.85 14.10 -0.35
N ALA A 485 20.42 14.77 -1.42
CA ALA A 485 19.76 14.11 -2.55
C ALA A 485 20.74 13.28 -3.42
N ASP A 486 22.05 13.56 -3.30
CA ASP A 486 23.10 12.79 -3.96
C ASP A 486 23.48 11.59 -3.04
N ASP A 487 23.16 10.37 -3.47
CA ASP A 487 23.36 9.15 -2.70
C ASP A 487 24.85 8.92 -2.34
N GLU A 488 25.79 9.26 -3.23
CA GLU A 488 27.23 9.10 -2.97
C GLU A 488 27.71 9.98 -1.84
N ARG A 489 27.12 11.18 -1.68
CA ARG A 489 27.48 12.18 -0.66
C ARG A 489 26.67 12.05 0.61
N ARG A 490 25.47 11.45 0.56
CA ARG A 490 24.47 11.44 1.63
C ARG A 490 25.03 10.96 2.97
N LEU A 491 25.68 9.80 3.01
CA LEU A 491 26.26 9.24 4.24
C LEU A 491 27.43 10.09 4.76
N GLY A 492 28.30 10.62 3.89
CA GLY A 492 29.39 11.51 4.25
C GLY A 492 28.90 12.84 4.83
N GLU A 493 27.78 13.38 4.32
CA GLU A 493 27.14 14.57 4.89
C GLU A 493 26.44 14.27 6.24
N LEU A 494 26.14 13.00 6.55
CA LEU A 494 25.55 12.57 7.83
C LEU A 494 26.63 12.07 8.82
N SER A 495 27.79 12.73 8.85
CA SER A 495 28.88 12.49 9.80
C SER A 495 29.38 13.82 10.37
N VAL A 496 29.44 13.95 11.70
CA VAL A 496 29.97 15.14 12.42
C VAL A 496 30.67 14.66 13.68
N GLU A 497 31.97 15.00 13.80
CA GLU A 497 32.83 14.62 14.95
C GLU A 497 32.78 13.11 15.22
N ASP A 498 32.29 12.70 16.40
CA ASP A 498 32.16 11.32 16.85
C ASP A 498 30.81 10.66 16.49
N ARG A 499 29.95 11.37 15.75
CA ARG A 499 28.63 10.89 15.34
C ARG A 499 28.61 10.66 13.84
N SER A 500 28.36 9.41 13.46
CA SER A 500 28.24 9.00 12.06
C SER A 500 27.11 7.96 11.93
N VAL A 501 26.21 8.20 10.97
CA VAL A 501 25.17 7.23 10.61
C VAL A 501 25.82 6.00 9.99
N GLU A 502 26.81 6.21 9.13
CA GLU A 502 27.56 5.13 8.47
C GLU A 502 28.25 4.22 9.50
N ALA A 503 28.97 4.79 10.48
CA ALA A 503 29.63 4.01 11.54
C ALA A 503 28.62 3.21 12.38
N ALA A 504 27.42 3.76 12.62
CA ALA A 504 26.37 3.03 13.34
C ALA A 504 25.83 1.81 12.56
N PHE A 505 25.72 1.91 11.23
CA PHE A 505 25.35 0.79 10.37
C PHE A 505 26.47 -0.22 10.22
N GLN A 506 27.72 0.26 10.07
CA GLN A 506 28.92 -0.58 9.99
C GLN A 506 28.99 -1.56 11.17
N LEU A 507 28.84 -1.07 12.39
CA LEU A 507 28.85 -1.90 13.60
C LEU A 507 27.78 -3.01 13.60
N SER A 508 26.62 -2.77 13.00
CA SER A 508 25.58 -3.79 12.88
C SER A 508 25.87 -4.79 11.75
N TYR A 509 26.44 -4.30 10.65
CA TYR A 509 26.80 -5.11 9.50
C TYR A 509 27.99 -6.06 9.82
N ASP A 510 29.03 -5.58 10.51
CA ASP A 510 30.23 -6.37 10.84
C ASP A 510 29.94 -7.57 11.76
N GLN A 511 28.84 -7.50 12.52
CA GLN A 511 28.40 -8.61 13.37
C GLN A 511 27.55 -9.66 12.65
N LEU A 512 27.14 -9.40 11.43
CA LEU A 512 26.40 -10.38 10.65
C LEU A 512 27.31 -11.54 10.23
N PRO A 513 26.83 -12.78 10.23
CA PRO A 513 27.49 -13.87 9.53
C PRO A 513 27.72 -13.56 8.05
N ALA A 514 28.70 -14.21 7.44
CA ALA A 514 29.10 -13.92 6.05
C ALA A 514 27.98 -14.07 5.01
N ALA A 515 27.03 -15.01 5.24
CA ALA A 515 25.88 -15.21 4.36
C ALA A 515 24.92 -14.02 4.41
N GLU A 516 24.61 -13.53 5.62
CA GLU A 516 23.77 -12.36 5.85
C GLU A 516 24.42 -11.07 5.36
N GLN A 517 25.74 -10.93 5.51
CA GLN A 517 26.49 -9.80 4.93
C GLN A 517 26.35 -9.77 3.40
N ARG A 518 26.51 -10.93 2.73
CA ARG A 518 26.32 -11.04 1.28
C ARG A 518 24.88 -10.69 0.88
N ALA A 519 23.89 -11.21 1.60
CA ALA A 519 22.48 -10.91 1.35
C ALA A 519 22.18 -9.42 1.57
N PHE A 520 22.70 -8.81 2.62
CA PHE A 520 22.53 -7.39 2.89
C PHE A 520 23.08 -6.52 1.74
N ARG A 521 24.27 -6.85 1.19
CA ARG A 521 24.82 -6.17 0.01
C ARG A 521 23.92 -6.36 -1.21
N ALA A 522 23.42 -7.60 -1.43
CA ALA A 522 22.50 -7.90 -2.53
C ALA A 522 21.22 -7.09 -2.43
N LEU A 523 20.59 -6.99 -1.24
CA LEU A 523 19.39 -6.20 -1.01
C LEU A 523 19.55 -4.72 -1.40
N GLY A 524 20.74 -4.14 -1.18
CA GLY A 524 21.06 -2.78 -1.63
C GLY A 524 21.05 -2.60 -3.15
N LEU A 525 21.15 -3.68 -3.92
CA LEU A 525 21.16 -3.68 -5.39
C LEU A 525 19.81 -4.06 -5.99
N SER A 526 18.77 -4.24 -5.17
CA SER A 526 17.42 -4.56 -5.66
C SER A 526 16.92 -3.49 -6.62
N PRO A 527 16.34 -3.88 -7.77
CA PRO A 527 15.70 -2.94 -8.70
C PRO A 527 14.36 -2.41 -8.20
N THR A 528 13.81 -3.00 -7.13
CA THR A 528 12.53 -2.67 -6.53
C THR A 528 12.72 -2.22 -5.07
N VAL A 529 11.83 -1.38 -4.58
CA VAL A 529 11.83 -0.91 -3.18
C VAL A 529 11.50 -2.05 -2.22
N GLU A 530 10.56 -2.89 -2.63
CA GLU A 530 10.17 -4.09 -1.89
C GLU A 530 10.54 -5.33 -2.69
N LEU A 531 10.98 -6.37 -1.99
CA LEU A 531 11.30 -7.66 -2.59
C LEU A 531 10.77 -8.81 -1.74
N ASP A 532 10.75 -9.99 -2.32
CA ASP A 532 10.38 -11.25 -1.69
C ASP A 532 11.58 -12.20 -1.56
N ALA A 533 11.38 -13.32 -0.89
CA ALA A 533 12.42 -14.32 -0.72
C ALA A 533 12.86 -14.97 -2.05
N LEU A 534 11.99 -15.05 -3.05
CA LEU A 534 12.34 -15.57 -4.38
C LEU A 534 13.31 -14.63 -5.09
N THR A 535 13.09 -13.33 -5.01
CA THR A 535 13.98 -12.31 -5.57
C THR A 535 15.36 -12.38 -4.94
N LEU A 536 15.44 -12.47 -3.60
CA LEU A 536 16.73 -12.60 -2.93
C LEU A 536 17.42 -13.93 -3.28
N ALA A 537 16.68 -15.04 -3.37
CA ALA A 537 17.22 -16.32 -3.80
C ALA A 537 17.85 -16.23 -5.19
N ALA A 538 17.20 -15.59 -6.14
CA ALA A 538 17.72 -15.36 -7.49
C ALA A 538 18.98 -14.46 -7.49
N MET A 539 19.03 -13.43 -6.65
CA MET A 539 20.19 -12.55 -6.48
C MET A 539 21.41 -13.29 -5.92
N LEU A 540 21.19 -14.27 -5.06
CA LEU A 540 22.25 -15.02 -4.39
C LEU A 540 22.61 -16.34 -5.06
N ASP A 541 21.89 -16.72 -6.13
CA ASP A 541 21.95 -18.03 -6.79
C ASP A 541 21.70 -19.17 -5.77
N GLY A 542 20.69 -18.99 -4.92
CA GLY A 542 20.34 -19.87 -3.81
C GLY A 542 18.92 -20.40 -3.88
N THR A 543 18.48 -21.03 -2.81
CA THR A 543 17.09 -21.55 -2.69
C THR A 543 16.20 -20.56 -1.95
N ARG A 544 14.88 -20.59 -2.23
CA ARG A 544 13.90 -19.75 -1.52
C ARG A 544 13.93 -19.97 0.01
N PRO A 545 13.94 -21.23 0.55
CA PRO A 545 14.01 -21.43 1.99
C PRO A 545 15.29 -20.88 2.65
N ASP A 546 16.42 -20.85 1.93
CA ASP A 546 17.65 -20.24 2.43
C ASP A 546 17.52 -18.71 2.49
N ALA A 547 16.95 -18.11 1.45
CA ALA A 547 16.69 -16.68 1.41
C ALA A 547 15.69 -16.25 2.51
N GLU A 548 14.62 -17.02 2.76
CA GLU A 548 13.66 -16.76 3.86
C GLU A 548 14.37 -16.72 5.22
N ARG A 549 15.22 -17.73 5.53
CA ARG A 549 16.00 -17.75 6.77
C ARG A 549 16.93 -16.55 6.94
N VAL A 550 17.58 -16.15 5.86
CA VAL A 550 18.50 -15.01 5.86
C VAL A 550 17.72 -13.70 6.04
N LEU A 551 16.57 -13.54 5.38
CA LEU A 551 15.71 -12.38 5.56
C LEU A 551 15.19 -12.27 7.00
N GLU A 552 14.74 -13.37 7.60
CA GLU A 552 14.33 -13.41 9.01
C GLU A 552 15.48 -12.98 9.93
N SER A 553 16.70 -13.49 9.70
CA SER A 553 17.88 -13.09 10.47
C SER A 553 18.18 -11.58 10.34
N LEU A 554 18.06 -11.01 9.12
CA LEU A 554 18.26 -9.58 8.90
C LEU A 554 17.13 -8.71 9.49
N VAL A 555 15.90 -9.24 9.56
CA VAL A 555 14.78 -8.59 10.28
C VAL A 555 15.06 -8.59 11.78
N ASP A 556 15.54 -9.71 12.33
CA ASP A 556 15.91 -9.80 13.74
C ASP A 556 17.10 -8.87 14.09
N ALA A 557 18.03 -8.67 13.15
CA ALA A 557 19.10 -7.69 13.27
C ALA A 557 18.62 -6.23 13.07
N SER A 558 17.33 -5.99 12.83
CA SER A 558 16.74 -4.67 12.59
C SER A 558 17.39 -3.91 11.41
N LEU A 559 17.92 -4.62 10.42
CA LEU A 559 18.49 -4.05 9.19
C LEU A 559 17.49 -4.11 8.03
N VAL A 560 16.55 -5.04 8.07
CA VAL A 560 15.47 -5.21 7.09
C VAL A 560 14.12 -5.06 7.78
N GLN A 561 13.16 -4.47 7.12
CA GLN A 561 11.79 -4.36 7.58
C GLN A 561 10.91 -5.33 6.81
N GLN A 562 10.14 -6.14 7.51
CA GLN A 562 9.05 -6.91 6.92
C GLN A 562 7.79 -6.03 6.87
N VAL A 563 7.34 -5.66 5.65
CA VAL A 563 6.19 -4.77 5.44
C VAL A 563 4.88 -5.53 5.27
N ALA A 564 4.95 -6.75 4.76
CA ALA A 564 3.83 -7.69 4.64
C ALA A 564 4.33 -9.14 4.70
N ALA A 565 3.44 -10.10 4.61
CA ALA A 565 3.82 -11.51 4.48
C ALA A 565 4.68 -11.67 3.22
N ASP A 566 5.89 -12.23 3.37
CA ASP A 566 6.89 -12.43 2.30
C ASP A 566 7.26 -11.16 1.52
N ARG A 567 7.16 -9.97 2.16
CA ARG A 567 7.58 -8.68 1.56
C ARG A 567 8.52 -7.96 2.51
N TYR A 568 9.69 -7.60 2.01
CA TYR A 568 10.80 -7.05 2.76
C TYR A 568 11.32 -5.78 2.11
N ARG A 569 11.78 -4.83 2.93
CA ARG A 569 12.30 -3.55 2.47
C ARG A 569 13.50 -3.11 3.32
N LEU A 570 14.49 -2.49 2.69
CA LEU A 570 15.49 -1.68 3.39
C LEU A 570 14.96 -0.26 3.60
N HIS A 571 15.28 0.35 4.74
CA HIS A 571 15.15 1.79 4.89
C HIS A 571 16.13 2.51 3.94
N ASP A 572 15.75 3.70 3.44
CA ASP A 572 16.49 4.42 2.39
C ASP A 572 17.98 4.62 2.74
N LEU A 573 18.30 5.08 3.96
CA LEU A 573 19.69 5.25 4.40
C LEU A 573 20.44 3.93 4.54
N VAL A 574 19.75 2.86 4.93
CA VAL A 574 20.33 1.52 5.01
C VAL A 574 20.58 0.98 3.60
N ALA A 575 19.68 1.24 2.64
CA ALA A 575 19.86 0.86 1.24
C ALA A 575 21.06 1.60 0.61
N VAL A 576 21.22 2.90 0.88
CA VAL A 576 22.40 3.67 0.44
C VAL A 576 23.68 3.07 1.03
N TYR A 577 23.67 2.71 2.32
CA TYR A 577 24.82 2.07 2.96
C TYR A 577 25.11 0.69 2.34
N ALA A 578 24.10 -0.14 2.12
CA ALA A 578 24.23 -1.46 1.50
C ALA A 578 24.84 -1.37 0.08
N ARG A 579 24.38 -0.41 -0.75
CA ARG A 579 24.96 -0.14 -2.08
C ARG A 579 26.42 0.28 -1.99
N ARG A 580 26.77 1.14 -1.04
CA ARG A 580 28.13 1.60 -0.85
C ARG A 580 29.07 0.46 -0.43
N VAL A 581 28.65 -0.42 0.46
CA VAL A 581 29.41 -1.61 0.85
C VAL A 581 29.53 -2.58 -0.34
N ALA A 582 28.42 -2.79 -1.09
CA ALA A 582 28.40 -3.65 -2.28
C ALA A 582 29.42 -3.20 -3.35
N ALA A 583 29.67 -1.91 -3.50
CA ALA A 583 30.63 -1.36 -4.46
C ALA A 583 32.07 -1.88 -4.25
N GLY A 584 32.39 -2.34 -3.04
CA GLY A 584 33.67 -3.03 -2.74
C GLY A 584 33.77 -4.46 -3.28
N PHE A 585 32.67 -5.02 -3.84
CA PHE A 585 32.59 -6.42 -4.30
C PHE A 585 32.06 -6.50 -5.74
N PRO A 586 32.79 -6.02 -6.75
CA PRO A 586 32.31 -5.87 -8.13
C PRO A 586 31.84 -7.19 -8.77
N GLU A 587 32.44 -8.31 -8.44
CA GLU A 587 32.02 -9.63 -8.93
C GLU A 587 30.65 -10.04 -8.34
N GLU A 588 30.44 -9.80 -7.06
CA GLU A 588 29.14 -10.05 -6.43
C GLU A 588 28.05 -9.14 -7.04
N VAL A 589 28.36 -7.86 -7.29
CA VAL A 589 27.43 -6.90 -7.93
C VAL A 589 26.99 -7.41 -9.30
N ALA A 590 27.93 -7.90 -10.12
CA ALA A 590 27.61 -8.46 -11.44
C ALA A 590 26.70 -9.69 -11.33
N ALA A 591 27.08 -10.65 -10.45
CA ALA A 591 26.31 -11.88 -10.25
C ALA A 591 24.88 -11.61 -9.73
N VAL A 592 24.74 -10.68 -8.75
CA VAL A 592 23.45 -10.27 -8.19
C VAL A 592 22.53 -9.67 -9.27
N ARG A 593 23.07 -8.77 -10.09
CA ARG A 593 22.32 -8.16 -11.20
C ARG A 593 21.91 -9.19 -12.25
N ASP A 594 22.80 -10.07 -12.63
CA ASP A 594 22.50 -11.14 -13.59
C ASP A 594 21.42 -12.08 -13.05
N GLY A 595 21.46 -12.41 -11.75
CA GLY A 595 20.46 -13.25 -11.10
C GLY A 595 19.08 -12.62 -11.09
N VAL A 596 18.96 -11.37 -10.65
CA VAL A 596 17.67 -10.68 -10.53
C VAL A 596 17.04 -10.41 -11.90
N PHE A 597 17.80 -9.93 -12.89
CA PHE A 597 17.22 -9.70 -14.22
C PHE A 597 16.85 -11.02 -14.92
N ARG A 598 17.60 -12.09 -14.72
CA ARG A 598 17.22 -13.42 -15.20
C ARG A 598 15.87 -13.87 -14.62
N LEU A 599 15.61 -13.61 -13.33
CA LEU A 599 14.33 -13.89 -12.70
C LEU A 599 13.21 -13.11 -13.39
N TYR A 600 13.36 -11.79 -13.59
CA TYR A 600 12.34 -10.96 -14.23
C TYR A 600 12.12 -11.35 -15.70
N VAL A 601 13.15 -11.66 -16.48
CA VAL A 601 13.02 -12.21 -17.85
C VAL A 601 12.23 -13.51 -17.83
N SER A 602 12.57 -14.43 -16.89
CA SER A 602 11.87 -15.71 -16.78
C SER A 602 10.39 -15.52 -16.42
N ALA A 603 10.08 -14.68 -15.42
CA ALA A 603 8.71 -14.39 -15.03
C ALA A 603 7.90 -13.75 -16.17
N ALA A 604 8.47 -12.72 -16.81
CA ALA A 604 7.82 -12.00 -17.91
C ALA A 604 7.49 -12.93 -19.09
N ARG A 605 8.44 -13.74 -19.53
CA ARG A 605 8.25 -14.67 -20.64
C ARG A 605 7.36 -15.85 -20.29
N ARG A 606 7.48 -16.38 -19.07
CA ARG A 606 6.65 -17.48 -18.61
C ARG A 606 5.18 -17.10 -18.41
N SER A 607 4.90 -15.82 -18.10
CA SER A 607 3.55 -15.28 -17.98
C SER A 607 2.87 -15.00 -19.33
N SER A 608 3.58 -15.13 -20.46
CA SER A 608 3.06 -14.89 -21.80
C SER A 608 2.50 -16.15 -22.44
N ASP A 609 1.40 -16.03 -23.19
CA ASP A 609 0.76 -17.08 -23.98
C ASP A 609 0.86 -16.79 -25.49
N TRP A 610 2.09 -16.52 -25.98
CA TRP A 610 2.33 -16.19 -27.39
C TRP A 610 2.76 -17.39 -28.24
N GLY A 611 2.79 -18.59 -27.65
CA GLY A 611 3.22 -19.80 -28.32
C GLY A 611 4.72 -20.10 -28.17
N PRO A 612 5.16 -21.26 -28.64
CA PRO A 612 6.52 -21.77 -28.43
C PRO A 612 7.61 -20.95 -29.12
N SER A 613 7.30 -20.29 -30.24
CA SER A 613 8.22 -19.44 -31.00
C SER A 613 8.17 -17.95 -30.59
N ALA A 614 7.55 -17.63 -29.46
CA ALA A 614 7.23 -16.25 -29.07
C ALA A 614 8.45 -15.35 -28.87
N PHE A 615 9.56 -15.90 -28.45
CA PHE A 615 10.75 -15.16 -28.05
C PHE A 615 12.00 -15.64 -28.83
N PRO A 616 12.22 -15.17 -30.05
CA PRO A 616 13.33 -15.61 -30.90
C PRO A 616 14.68 -15.05 -30.43
N THR A 617 14.69 -14.03 -29.57
CA THR A 617 15.92 -13.44 -29.02
C THR A 617 16.07 -13.79 -27.53
N GLY A 618 17.29 -13.82 -27.05
CA GLY A 618 17.59 -14.04 -25.61
C GLY A 618 17.30 -15.48 -25.12
N PRO A 619 17.26 -15.67 -23.82
CA PRO A 619 17.03 -16.99 -23.22
C PRO A 619 15.61 -17.48 -23.45
N ALA A 620 15.44 -18.76 -23.78
CA ALA A 620 14.13 -19.38 -23.85
C ALA A 620 13.41 -19.29 -22.48
N PRO A 621 12.06 -19.20 -22.45
CA PRO A 621 11.32 -19.23 -21.20
C PRO A 621 11.59 -20.56 -20.47
N GLY A 622 12.36 -20.49 -19.37
CA GLY A 622 12.64 -21.65 -18.52
C GLY A 622 11.41 -22.05 -17.68
N THR A 623 11.43 -23.26 -17.11
CA THR A 623 10.42 -23.71 -16.15
C THR A 623 10.73 -23.29 -14.72
N ALA A 624 12.01 -23.07 -14.39
CA ALA A 624 12.41 -22.60 -13.06
C ALA A 624 12.58 -21.07 -13.05
N PRO A 625 12.17 -20.37 -11.98
CA PRO A 625 11.59 -20.92 -10.75
C PRO A 625 10.08 -21.12 -10.77
N PHE A 626 9.39 -20.86 -11.88
CA PHE A 626 7.93 -20.93 -12.01
C PHE A 626 7.51 -22.22 -12.71
N ALA A 627 6.64 -23.01 -12.08
CA ALA A 627 6.14 -24.25 -12.65
C ALA A 627 5.32 -24.03 -13.93
N ASP A 628 4.48 -22.99 -13.92
CA ASP A 628 3.60 -22.64 -15.02
C ASP A 628 3.44 -21.11 -15.16
N TRP A 629 2.63 -20.71 -16.17
CA TRP A 629 2.36 -19.30 -16.45
C TRP A 629 1.52 -18.64 -15.35
N GLU A 630 0.68 -19.40 -14.63
CA GLU A 630 -0.18 -18.90 -13.57
C GLU A 630 0.65 -18.48 -12.36
N GLU A 631 1.60 -19.31 -11.96
CA GLU A 631 2.55 -18.98 -10.88
C GLU A 631 3.40 -17.74 -11.23
N ALA A 632 3.89 -17.65 -12.48
CA ALA A 632 4.63 -16.47 -12.96
C ALA A 632 3.76 -15.20 -12.95
N THR A 633 2.50 -15.30 -13.40
CA THR A 633 1.55 -14.19 -13.41
C THR A 633 1.25 -13.72 -11.98
N ASN A 634 0.96 -14.64 -11.06
CA ASN A 634 0.69 -14.32 -9.66
C ASN A 634 1.88 -13.64 -9.00
N TRP A 635 3.11 -14.09 -9.31
CA TRP A 635 4.30 -13.43 -8.79
C TRP A 635 4.45 -12.01 -9.35
N LEU A 636 4.27 -11.79 -10.66
CA LEU A 636 4.30 -10.44 -11.25
C LEU A 636 3.23 -9.52 -10.66
N ASP A 637 2.05 -10.05 -10.28
CA ASP A 637 1.02 -9.29 -9.59
C ASP A 637 1.49 -8.80 -8.21
N THR A 638 2.34 -9.55 -7.51
CA THR A 638 2.92 -9.12 -6.22
C THR A 638 3.95 -8.01 -6.38
N VAL A 639 4.70 -7.98 -7.48
CA VAL A 639 5.64 -6.88 -7.80
C VAL A 639 4.88 -5.61 -8.17
N GLY A 640 3.73 -5.76 -8.82
CA GLY A 640 2.77 -4.67 -9.08
C GLY A 640 3.36 -3.53 -9.92
N GLY A 641 3.23 -2.28 -9.43
CA GLY A 641 3.63 -1.07 -10.16
C GLY A 641 5.13 -0.91 -10.39
N GLU A 642 5.98 -1.61 -9.64
CA GLU A 642 7.44 -1.49 -9.72
C GLU A 642 8.07 -2.20 -10.95
N LEU A 643 7.26 -2.92 -11.76
CA LEU A 643 7.77 -3.62 -12.96
C LEU A 643 8.43 -2.69 -13.98
N VAL A 644 7.94 -1.46 -14.13
CA VAL A 644 8.54 -0.46 -15.02
C VAL A 644 9.87 0.05 -14.48
N ASP A 645 9.99 0.17 -13.15
CA ASP A 645 11.22 0.60 -12.49
C ASP A 645 12.33 -0.44 -12.69
N VAL A 646 11.98 -1.74 -12.76
CA VAL A 646 12.94 -2.81 -13.10
C VAL A 646 13.53 -2.62 -14.49
N VAL A 647 12.71 -2.25 -15.49
CA VAL A 647 13.17 -1.96 -16.85
C VAL A 647 14.11 -0.75 -16.86
N GLY A 648 13.71 0.34 -16.20
CA GLY A 648 14.54 1.54 -16.05
C GLY A 648 15.88 1.22 -15.38
N HIS A 649 15.85 0.48 -14.28
CA HIS A 649 17.06 0.08 -13.56
C HIS A 649 18.01 -0.78 -14.42
N ALA A 650 17.47 -1.70 -15.23
CA ALA A 650 18.27 -2.49 -16.15
C ALA A 650 19.00 -1.60 -17.19
N VAL A 651 18.34 -0.58 -17.71
CA VAL A 651 18.95 0.42 -18.60
C VAL A 651 20.04 1.22 -17.88
N ASP A 652 19.77 1.72 -16.67
CA ASP A 652 20.72 2.53 -15.88
C ASP A 652 22.01 1.79 -15.55
N VAL A 653 21.94 0.48 -15.35
CA VAL A 653 23.11 -0.35 -15.04
C VAL A 653 23.75 -0.98 -16.28
N GLY A 654 23.32 -0.60 -17.49
CA GLY A 654 23.90 -1.05 -18.76
C GLY A 654 23.48 -2.45 -19.21
N LYS A 655 22.41 -3.03 -18.63
CA LYS A 655 21.84 -4.34 -18.98
C LYS A 655 20.71 -4.17 -20.03
N LEU A 656 21.09 -3.67 -21.19
CA LEU A 656 20.14 -3.26 -22.21
C LEU A 656 19.41 -4.43 -22.88
N ASP A 657 20.10 -5.55 -23.12
CA ASP A 657 19.46 -6.75 -23.66
C ASP A 657 18.39 -7.27 -22.70
N GLU A 658 18.69 -7.35 -21.39
CA GLU A 658 17.75 -7.79 -20.37
C GLU A 658 16.57 -6.82 -20.24
N ALA A 659 16.80 -5.51 -20.32
CA ALA A 659 15.72 -4.51 -20.32
C ALA A 659 14.75 -4.74 -21.48
N CYS A 660 15.27 -5.02 -22.68
CA CYS A 660 14.45 -5.31 -23.85
C CYS A 660 13.68 -6.64 -23.70
N TRP A 661 14.35 -7.70 -23.22
CA TRP A 661 13.70 -9.01 -23.00
C TRP A 661 12.62 -8.98 -21.93
N ILE A 662 12.82 -8.20 -20.85
CA ILE A 662 11.80 -7.99 -19.82
C ILE A 662 10.60 -7.25 -20.43
N THR A 663 10.85 -6.17 -21.18
CA THR A 663 9.80 -5.36 -21.80
C THR A 663 8.96 -6.16 -22.79
N GLU A 664 9.61 -6.95 -23.66
CA GLU A 664 8.96 -7.86 -24.61
C GLU A 664 8.08 -8.89 -23.88
N GLY A 665 8.64 -9.58 -22.87
CA GLY A 665 7.90 -10.58 -22.11
C GLY A 665 6.74 -10.00 -21.30
N LEU A 666 6.89 -8.79 -20.73
CA LEU A 666 5.82 -8.11 -19.99
C LEU A 666 4.68 -7.59 -20.87
N PHE A 667 4.88 -7.48 -22.18
CA PHE A 667 3.90 -6.91 -23.09
C PHE A 667 2.53 -7.60 -22.99
N ASP A 668 2.52 -8.93 -23.08
CA ASP A 668 1.26 -9.71 -23.00
C ASP A 668 0.63 -9.58 -21.62
N TYR A 669 1.43 -9.70 -20.55
CA TYR A 669 0.95 -9.53 -19.17
C TYR A 669 0.32 -8.16 -18.93
N LEU A 670 1.03 -7.06 -19.28
CA LEU A 670 0.57 -5.70 -19.05
C LEU A 670 -0.67 -5.34 -19.89
N THR A 671 -0.72 -5.76 -21.14
CA THR A 671 -1.88 -5.51 -22.02
C THR A 671 -3.11 -6.33 -21.58
N ARG A 672 -2.92 -7.56 -21.14
CA ARG A 672 -3.96 -8.44 -20.58
C ARG A 672 -4.55 -7.89 -19.29
N GLN A 673 -3.71 -7.30 -18.42
CA GLN A 673 -4.13 -6.62 -17.21
C GLN A 673 -4.74 -5.21 -17.47
N GLY A 674 -4.73 -4.73 -18.71
CA GLY A 674 -5.19 -3.37 -19.04
C GLY A 674 -4.23 -2.26 -18.61
N ARG A 675 -2.98 -2.59 -18.24
CA ARG A 675 -1.93 -1.68 -17.75
C ARG A 675 -1.18 -0.99 -18.90
N PHE A 676 -1.93 -0.39 -19.83
CA PHE A 676 -1.38 0.20 -21.06
C PHE A 676 -0.39 1.36 -20.83
N HIS A 677 -0.59 2.13 -19.76
CA HIS A 677 0.32 3.22 -19.42
C HIS A 677 1.72 2.67 -19.10
N GLU A 678 1.78 1.66 -18.27
CA GLU A 678 3.03 1.02 -17.85
C GLU A 678 3.70 0.29 -19.02
N CYS A 679 2.92 -0.40 -19.84
CA CYS A 679 3.41 -1.01 -21.09
C CYS A 679 4.06 0.03 -22.00
N ARG A 680 3.41 1.18 -22.21
CA ARG A 680 3.95 2.27 -23.00
C ARG A 680 5.24 2.83 -22.41
N THR A 681 5.27 3.09 -21.11
CA THR A 681 6.46 3.63 -20.42
C THR A 681 7.65 2.68 -20.55
N ALA A 682 7.45 1.37 -20.37
CA ALA A 682 8.51 0.38 -20.57
C ALA A 682 9.04 0.40 -22.01
N LEU A 683 8.13 0.40 -23.02
CA LEU A 683 8.51 0.47 -24.44
C LEU A 683 9.21 1.79 -24.80
N GLU A 684 8.72 2.93 -24.32
CA GLU A 684 9.35 4.25 -24.55
C GLU A 684 10.75 4.34 -23.92
N THR A 685 10.99 3.62 -22.83
CA THR A 685 12.31 3.56 -22.17
C THR A 685 13.34 2.81 -23.02
N VAL A 686 12.97 1.70 -23.63
CA VAL A 686 13.94 0.83 -24.35
C VAL A 686 14.04 1.14 -25.86
N LEU A 687 12.95 1.59 -26.52
CA LEU A 687 12.94 1.83 -27.97
C LEU A 687 14.02 2.79 -28.50
N PRO A 688 14.37 3.90 -27.83
CA PRO A 688 15.44 4.79 -28.28
C PRO A 688 16.83 4.11 -28.26
N LEU A 689 16.99 3.07 -27.44
CA LEU A 689 18.24 2.38 -27.18
C LEU A 689 18.38 1.05 -27.90
N VAL A 690 17.29 0.54 -28.50
CA VAL A 690 17.20 -0.80 -29.07
C VAL A 690 18.21 -1.09 -30.21
N THR A 691 18.78 -0.07 -30.84
CA THR A 691 19.82 -0.24 -31.89
C THR A 691 21.17 -0.67 -31.31
N ALA A 692 21.37 -0.57 -30.01
CA ALA A 692 22.59 -0.95 -29.28
C ALA A 692 22.53 -2.38 -28.68
N VAL A 693 21.39 -3.09 -28.82
CA VAL A 693 21.25 -4.48 -28.33
C VAL A 693 22.05 -5.47 -29.18
N THR A 694 22.35 -6.61 -28.60
CA THR A 694 23.14 -7.66 -29.23
C THR A 694 22.41 -8.27 -30.42
N ASP A 695 21.13 -8.60 -30.29
CA ASP A 695 20.30 -9.15 -31.36
C ASP A 695 19.41 -8.08 -32.00
N ARG A 696 19.70 -7.76 -33.27
CA ARG A 696 18.98 -6.72 -34.01
C ARG A 696 17.51 -7.06 -34.33
N ARG A 697 17.11 -8.33 -34.21
CA ARG A 697 15.69 -8.71 -34.35
C ARG A 697 14.79 -7.99 -33.35
N MET A 698 15.34 -7.72 -32.14
CA MET A 698 14.63 -6.95 -31.11
C MET A 698 14.15 -5.58 -31.60
N VAL A 699 14.82 -5.00 -32.59
CA VAL A 699 14.46 -3.68 -33.17
C VAL A 699 13.07 -3.72 -33.83
N SER A 700 12.75 -4.78 -34.59
CA SER A 700 11.43 -4.97 -35.19
C SER A 700 10.40 -5.42 -34.17
N GLU A 701 10.75 -6.35 -33.27
CA GLU A 701 9.85 -6.88 -32.25
C GLU A 701 9.29 -5.81 -31.31
N LEU A 702 10.13 -4.93 -30.75
CA LEU A 702 9.66 -3.87 -29.87
C LEU A 702 8.82 -2.81 -30.61
N ARG A 703 9.08 -2.58 -31.92
CA ARG A 703 8.22 -1.73 -32.76
C ARG A 703 6.87 -2.39 -33.00
N THR A 704 6.84 -3.69 -33.22
CA THR A 704 5.60 -4.47 -33.32
C THR A 704 4.81 -4.40 -32.02
N CYS A 705 5.46 -4.58 -30.88
CA CYS A 705 4.82 -4.42 -29.56
C CYS A 705 4.23 -3.02 -29.37
N MET A 706 4.96 -1.96 -29.72
CA MET A 706 4.45 -0.58 -29.61
C MET A 706 3.27 -0.34 -30.59
N GLY A 707 3.38 -0.85 -31.82
CA GLY A 707 2.29 -0.79 -32.81
C GLY A 707 1.04 -1.55 -32.34
N MET A 708 1.21 -2.76 -31.80
CA MET A 708 0.13 -3.52 -31.18
C MET A 708 -0.51 -2.78 -30.01
N MET A 709 0.28 -2.19 -29.13
CA MET A 709 -0.21 -1.42 -28.00
C MET A 709 -1.10 -0.25 -28.45
N TYR A 710 -0.67 0.50 -29.47
CA TYR A 710 -1.51 1.55 -30.05
C TYR A 710 -2.75 1.01 -30.75
N GLY A 711 -2.63 -0.08 -31.48
CA GLY A 711 -3.76 -0.74 -32.14
C GLY A 711 -4.82 -1.26 -31.17
N LEU A 712 -4.40 -1.86 -30.03
CA LEU A 712 -5.29 -2.28 -28.95
C LEU A 712 -6.04 -1.10 -28.31
N GLN A 713 -5.46 0.09 -28.31
CA GLN A 713 -6.09 1.34 -27.88
C GLN A 713 -6.97 1.99 -28.96
N GLY A 714 -7.03 1.42 -30.19
CA GLY A 714 -7.74 2.00 -31.33
C GLY A 714 -7.01 3.16 -32.03
N ARG A 715 -5.75 3.40 -31.68
CA ARG A 715 -4.90 4.47 -32.25
C ARG A 715 -4.19 3.98 -33.51
N TYR A 716 -4.97 3.60 -34.53
CA TYR A 716 -4.45 2.93 -35.74
C TYR A 716 -3.51 3.79 -36.59
N GLU A 717 -3.69 5.11 -36.60
CA GLU A 717 -2.79 6.05 -37.30
C GLU A 717 -1.36 6.04 -36.73
N GLN A 718 -1.22 5.75 -35.42
CA GLN A 718 0.08 5.63 -34.76
C GLN A 718 0.62 4.20 -34.81
N ALA A 719 -0.25 3.20 -34.88
CA ALA A 719 0.13 1.80 -34.99
C ALA A 719 0.70 1.47 -36.35
N HIS A 720 0.06 1.95 -37.44
CA HIS A 720 0.40 1.60 -38.82
C HIS A 720 1.86 1.92 -39.22
N PRO A 721 2.42 3.12 -38.99
CA PRO A 721 3.82 3.40 -39.35
C PRO A 721 4.82 2.53 -38.62
N LEU A 722 4.58 2.21 -37.33
CA LEU A 722 5.45 1.35 -36.52
C LEU A 722 5.48 -0.09 -37.03
N LEU A 723 4.31 -0.64 -37.37
CA LEU A 723 4.19 -1.98 -37.95
C LEU A 723 4.78 -2.06 -39.37
N THR A 724 4.62 -1.00 -40.19
CA THR A 724 5.22 -0.93 -41.51
C THR A 724 6.75 -0.88 -41.40
N GLU A 725 7.29 -0.07 -40.47
CA GLU A 725 8.73 -0.02 -40.24
C GLU A 725 9.28 -1.38 -39.73
N ALA A 726 8.55 -2.02 -38.80
CA ALA A 726 8.91 -3.37 -38.31
C ALA A 726 8.94 -4.39 -39.45
N LEU A 727 7.94 -4.37 -40.34
CA LEU A 727 7.87 -5.22 -41.54
C LEU A 727 9.03 -4.98 -42.48
N GLU A 728 9.41 -3.72 -42.74
CA GLU A 728 10.57 -3.40 -43.57
C GLU A 728 11.88 -3.88 -42.97
N ILE A 729 12.04 -3.79 -41.63
CA ILE A 729 13.22 -4.27 -40.94
C ILE A 729 13.28 -5.80 -41.01
N SER A 730 12.18 -6.48 -40.71
CA SER A 730 12.11 -7.96 -40.71
C SER A 730 12.28 -8.54 -42.13
N ARG A 731 11.77 -7.86 -43.16
CA ARG A 731 12.04 -8.24 -44.58
C ARG A 731 13.52 -8.13 -44.94
N ARG A 732 14.21 -7.07 -44.47
CA ARG A 732 15.64 -6.89 -44.70
C ARG A 732 16.51 -7.89 -43.95
N SER A 733 16.10 -8.32 -42.74
CA SER A 733 16.80 -9.32 -41.93
C SER A 733 16.45 -10.76 -42.32
N GLY A 734 15.40 -11.00 -43.10
CA GLY A 734 14.90 -12.34 -43.45
C GLY A 734 14.15 -13.02 -42.30
N ASP A 735 13.72 -12.27 -41.30
CA ASP A 735 12.97 -12.79 -40.13
C ASP A 735 11.51 -13.03 -40.51
N LEU A 736 11.20 -14.27 -40.91
CA LEU A 736 9.85 -14.67 -41.36
C LEU A 736 8.81 -14.61 -40.26
N LEU A 737 9.17 -14.92 -39.01
CA LEU A 737 8.28 -14.89 -37.88
C LEU A 737 7.79 -13.47 -37.60
N GLU A 738 8.70 -12.52 -37.57
CA GLU A 738 8.38 -11.13 -37.32
C GLU A 738 7.66 -10.48 -38.50
N GLN A 739 7.96 -10.91 -39.75
CA GLN A 739 7.16 -10.51 -40.94
C GLN A 739 5.70 -10.96 -40.78
N ALA A 740 5.46 -12.22 -40.40
CA ALA A 740 4.13 -12.74 -40.17
C ALA A 740 3.39 -11.99 -39.06
N ARG A 741 4.08 -11.63 -37.98
CA ARG A 741 3.52 -10.84 -36.87
C ARG A 741 3.13 -9.43 -37.28
N ALA A 742 4.03 -8.71 -37.94
CA ALA A 742 3.77 -7.36 -38.40
C ALA A 742 2.62 -7.32 -39.42
N LEU A 743 2.63 -8.21 -40.40
CA LEU A 743 1.55 -8.36 -41.41
C LEU A 743 0.22 -8.75 -40.76
N GLY A 744 0.23 -9.73 -39.82
CA GLY A 744 -0.96 -10.17 -39.11
C GLY A 744 -1.60 -9.05 -38.30
N ASN A 745 -0.79 -8.18 -37.68
CA ASN A 745 -1.28 -7.00 -36.95
C ASN A 745 -1.85 -5.94 -37.89
N LEU A 746 -1.16 -5.65 -39.00
CA LEU A 746 -1.66 -4.75 -40.05
C LEU A 746 -3.00 -5.24 -40.60
N GLY A 747 -3.10 -6.53 -40.92
CA GLY A 747 -4.32 -7.15 -41.41
C GLY A 747 -5.45 -7.10 -40.37
N THR A 748 -5.15 -7.41 -39.11
CA THR A 748 -6.11 -7.33 -38.01
C THR A 748 -6.65 -5.92 -37.82
N PHE A 749 -5.79 -4.89 -37.90
CA PHE A 749 -6.22 -3.52 -37.75
C PHE A 749 -6.97 -2.99 -38.95
N ALA A 750 -6.61 -3.42 -40.19
CA ALA A 750 -7.39 -3.16 -41.40
C ALA A 750 -8.80 -3.75 -41.27
N ASN A 751 -8.92 -5.01 -40.80
CA ASN A 751 -10.20 -5.64 -40.56
C ASN A 751 -11.06 -4.89 -39.51
N LEU A 752 -10.46 -4.49 -38.39
CA LEU A 752 -11.16 -3.72 -37.34
C LEU A 752 -11.61 -2.33 -37.82
N GLN A 753 -11.02 -1.80 -38.88
CA GLN A 753 -11.42 -0.55 -39.55
C GLN A 753 -12.43 -0.77 -40.69
N GLY A 754 -12.88 -2.01 -40.93
CA GLY A 754 -13.81 -2.37 -42.02
C GLY A 754 -13.15 -2.48 -43.40
N ARG A 755 -11.81 -2.42 -43.51
CA ARG A 755 -11.04 -2.56 -44.75
C ARG A 755 -10.75 -4.06 -45.01
N VAL A 756 -11.84 -4.83 -45.24
CA VAL A 756 -11.77 -6.30 -45.27
C VAL A 756 -10.89 -6.79 -46.43
N ALA A 757 -10.99 -6.15 -47.66
CA ALA A 757 -10.19 -6.56 -48.82
C ALA A 757 -8.67 -6.43 -48.53
N GLU A 758 -8.25 -5.31 -48.00
CA GLU A 758 -6.85 -5.07 -47.62
C GLU A 758 -6.37 -6.05 -46.50
N SER A 759 -7.24 -6.34 -45.55
CA SER A 759 -6.97 -7.35 -44.51
C SER A 759 -6.74 -8.75 -45.14
N MET A 760 -7.53 -9.14 -46.12
CA MET A 760 -7.36 -10.42 -46.85
C MET A 760 -6.02 -10.50 -47.59
N GLU A 761 -5.54 -9.39 -48.19
CA GLU A 761 -4.23 -9.35 -48.85
C GLU A 761 -3.08 -9.61 -47.83
N PHE A 762 -3.13 -8.93 -46.68
CA PHE A 762 -2.15 -9.16 -45.60
C PHE A 762 -2.18 -10.62 -45.09
N PHE A 763 -3.36 -11.18 -44.87
CA PHE A 763 -3.44 -12.56 -44.35
C PHE A 763 -3.11 -13.63 -45.40
N ALA A 764 -3.28 -13.35 -46.72
CA ALA A 764 -2.80 -14.21 -47.77
C ALA A 764 -1.25 -14.30 -47.78
N GLU A 765 -0.57 -13.16 -47.56
CA GLU A 765 0.88 -13.15 -47.43
C GLU A 765 1.34 -13.88 -46.13
N VAL A 766 0.65 -13.65 -45.01
CA VAL A 766 0.91 -14.37 -43.73
C VAL A 766 0.75 -15.87 -43.92
N ALA A 767 -0.29 -16.35 -44.57
CA ALA A 767 -0.54 -17.78 -44.81
C ALA A 767 0.60 -18.44 -45.60
N GLY A 768 1.19 -17.75 -46.58
CA GLY A 768 2.39 -18.20 -47.30
C GLY A 768 3.59 -18.37 -46.34
N ILE A 769 3.85 -17.36 -45.50
CA ILE A 769 4.95 -17.41 -44.55
C ILE A 769 4.74 -18.51 -43.47
N VAL A 770 3.53 -18.64 -42.93
CA VAL A 770 3.20 -19.64 -41.91
C VAL A 770 3.40 -21.07 -42.45
N GLY A 771 3.08 -21.31 -43.71
CA GLY A 771 3.37 -22.60 -44.34
C GLY A 771 4.87 -22.95 -44.40
N GLU A 772 5.74 -21.93 -44.45
CA GLU A 772 7.20 -22.13 -44.42
C GLU A 772 7.73 -22.35 -42.98
N LEU A 773 7.07 -21.76 -41.95
CA LEU A 773 7.52 -21.80 -40.58
C LEU A 773 7.13 -23.08 -39.82
N ASP A 774 6.12 -23.82 -40.28
CA ASP A 774 5.53 -25.02 -39.63
C ASP A 774 5.14 -24.75 -38.17
N ASP A 775 4.60 -23.54 -37.87
CA ASP A 775 4.20 -23.08 -36.55
C ASP A 775 2.68 -23.25 -36.38
N GLU A 776 2.27 -24.28 -35.63
CA GLU A 776 0.85 -24.61 -35.37
C GLU A 776 0.13 -23.50 -34.57
N TRP A 777 0.83 -22.77 -33.69
CA TRP A 777 0.23 -21.66 -32.92
C TRP A 777 -0.13 -20.50 -33.86
N LEU A 778 0.80 -20.11 -34.70
CA LEU A 778 0.59 -19.04 -35.68
C LEU A 778 -0.47 -19.43 -36.71
N THR A 779 -0.47 -20.69 -37.12
CA THR A 779 -1.52 -21.27 -37.98
C THR A 779 -2.91 -21.10 -37.36
N ALA A 780 -3.05 -21.44 -36.06
CA ALA A 780 -4.32 -21.29 -35.36
C ALA A 780 -4.78 -19.82 -35.27
N VAL A 781 -3.85 -18.88 -35.00
CA VAL A 781 -4.13 -17.43 -34.96
C VAL A 781 -4.66 -16.95 -36.33
N VAL A 782 -3.96 -17.33 -37.41
CA VAL A 782 -4.34 -16.94 -38.79
C VAL A 782 -5.70 -17.55 -39.18
N THR A 783 -5.90 -18.83 -38.95
CA THR A 783 -7.16 -19.52 -39.25
C THR A 783 -8.33 -18.89 -38.50
N ALA A 784 -8.17 -18.57 -37.19
CA ALA A 784 -9.20 -17.88 -36.44
C ALA A 784 -9.54 -16.50 -37.01
N THR A 785 -8.53 -15.75 -37.49
CA THR A 785 -8.72 -14.42 -38.01
C THR A 785 -9.33 -14.45 -39.43
N VAL A 786 -8.98 -15.42 -40.24
CA VAL A 786 -9.66 -15.69 -41.53
C VAL A 786 -11.14 -16.04 -41.27
N GLY A 787 -11.43 -16.77 -40.21
CA GLY A 787 -12.81 -17.00 -39.74
C GLY A 787 -13.57 -15.72 -39.40
N ASP A 788 -12.92 -14.72 -38.79
CA ASP A 788 -13.52 -13.41 -38.52
C ASP A 788 -13.92 -12.70 -39.83
N MET A 789 -13.08 -12.79 -40.88
CA MET A 789 -13.39 -12.20 -42.20
C MET A 789 -14.57 -12.90 -42.88
N HIS A 790 -14.61 -14.23 -42.89
CA HIS A 790 -15.77 -14.98 -43.40
C HIS A 790 -17.05 -14.67 -42.63
N HIS A 791 -16.95 -14.51 -41.31
CA HIS A 791 -18.09 -14.12 -40.47
C HIS A 791 -18.62 -12.73 -40.85
N GLN A 792 -17.76 -11.74 -41.06
CA GLN A 792 -18.15 -10.38 -41.51
C GLN A 792 -18.76 -10.35 -42.89
N LEU A 793 -18.32 -11.23 -43.79
CA LEU A 793 -18.87 -11.39 -45.13
C LEU A 793 -20.21 -12.16 -45.16
N GLY A 794 -20.66 -12.67 -43.96
CA GLY A 794 -21.88 -13.50 -43.84
C GLY A 794 -21.70 -14.96 -44.28
N GLU A 795 -20.49 -15.39 -44.56
CA GLU A 795 -20.14 -16.77 -44.93
C GLU A 795 -20.04 -17.68 -43.72
N HIS A 796 -21.16 -17.83 -42.99
CA HIS A 796 -21.22 -18.43 -41.62
C HIS A 796 -20.70 -19.88 -41.56
N GLU A 797 -20.86 -20.69 -42.63
CA GLU A 797 -20.34 -22.07 -42.63
C GLU A 797 -18.81 -22.10 -42.66
N ARG A 798 -18.20 -21.31 -43.54
CA ARG A 798 -16.74 -21.18 -43.61
C ARG A 798 -16.15 -20.61 -42.33
N ALA A 799 -16.80 -19.60 -41.72
CA ALA A 799 -16.40 -19.07 -40.46
C ALA A 799 -16.44 -20.14 -39.35
N TYR A 800 -17.47 -20.99 -39.36
CA TYR A 800 -17.60 -22.07 -38.39
C TYR A 800 -16.47 -23.12 -38.53
N GLU A 801 -16.16 -23.52 -39.79
CA GLU A 801 -15.05 -24.43 -40.11
C GLU A 801 -13.72 -23.87 -39.61
N CYS A 802 -13.39 -22.63 -39.94
CA CYS A 802 -12.17 -21.94 -39.49
C CYS A 802 -12.07 -21.89 -37.93
N TYR A 803 -13.14 -21.49 -37.24
CA TYR A 803 -13.09 -21.43 -35.77
C TYR A 803 -12.94 -22.82 -35.13
N THR A 804 -13.58 -23.85 -35.71
CA THR A 804 -13.46 -25.20 -35.17
C THR A 804 -12.05 -25.73 -35.37
N GLU A 805 -11.44 -25.53 -36.53
CA GLU A 805 -10.05 -25.87 -36.81
C GLU A 805 -9.08 -25.15 -35.88
N ALA A 806 -9.26 -23.84 -35.72
CA ALA A 806 -8.43 -23.04 -34.84
C ALA A 806 -8.55 -23.45 -33.36
N ILE A 807 -9.73 -23.92 -32.90
CA ILE A 807 -9.93 -24.47 -31.57
C ILE A 807 -9.09 -25.75 -31.39
N VAL A 808 -9.14 -26.66 -32.37
CA VAL A 808 -8.39 -27.94 -32.32
C VAL A 808 -6.88 -27.65 -32.26
N LEU A 809 -6.40 -26.69 -33.07
CA LEU A 809 -4.99 -26.29 -33.09
C LEU A 809 -4.61 -25.65 -31.75
N ALA A 810 -5.45 -24.73 -31.20
CA ALA A 810 -5.19 -24.07 -29.92
C ALA A 810 -5.14 -25.04 -28.74
N GLU A 811 -5.99 -26.09 -28.74
CA GLU A 811 -5.94 -27.17 -27.75
C GLU A 811 -4.68 -28.01 -27.90
N ARG A 812 -4.21 -28.29 -29.14
CA ARG A 812 -3.01 -29.08 -29.40
C ARG A 812 -1.72 -28.37 -28.93
N VAL A 813 -1.64 -27.06 -29.15
CA VAL A 813 -0.47 -26.26 -28.74
C VAL A 813 -0.57 -25.77 -27.29
N ASP A 814 -1.56 -26.22 -26.54
CA ASP A 814 -1.83 -25.82 -25.14
C ASP A 814 -1.79 -24.29 -24.93
N SER A 815 -2.52 -23.57 -25.80
CA SER A 815 -2.64 -22.09 -25.72
C SER A 815 -4.02 -21.69 -25.23
N PRO A 816 -4.23 -21.58 -23.91
CA PRO A 816 -5.55 -21.34 -23.29
C PRO A 816 -6.12 -19.96 -23.63
N ARG A 817 -5.27 -18.95 -23.87
CA ARG A 817 -5.74 -17.62 -24.28
C ARG A 817 -6.26 -17.59 -25.72
N LEU A 818 -5.54 -18.22 -26.65
CA LEU A 818 -5.98 -18.37 -28.04
C LEU A 818 -7.29 -19.15 -28.10
N LEU A 819 -7.37 -20.26 -27.34
CA LEU A 819 -8.58 -21.05 -27.19
C LEU A 819 -9.75 -20.20 -26.66
N GLY A 820 -9.56 -19.44 -25.60
CA GLY A 820 -10.60 -18.57 -25.02
C GLY A 820 -11.09 -17.50 -26.01
N LYS A 821 -10.18 -16.86 -26.74
CA LYS A 821 -10.51 -15.88 -27.78
C LYS A 821 -11.27 -16.53 -28.95
N THR A 822 -10.87 -17.72 -29.39
CA THR A 822 -11.52 -18.43 -30.50
C THR A 822 -12.90 -18.95 -30.09
N LEU A 823 -13.07 -19.43 -28.85
CA LEU A 823 -14.39 -19.80 -28.31
C LEU A 823 -15.32 -18.57 -28.24
N LEU A 824 -14.82 -17.40 -27.86
CA LEU A 824 -15.60 -16.16 -27.90
C LEU A 824 -16.11 -15.87 -29.31
N ARG A 825 -15.24 -15.98 -30.34
CA ARG A 825 -15.59 -15.79 -31.75
C ARG A 825 -16.68 -16.79 -32.20
N LEU A 826 -16.50 -18.07 -31.88
CA LEU A 826 -17.49 -19.11 -32.17
C LEU A 826 -18.83 -18.85 -31.49
N GLY A 827 -18.81 -18.44 -30.21
CA GLY A 827 -20.02 -18.07 -29.48
C GLY A 827 -20.75 -16.87 -30.11
N CYS A 828 -20.02 -15.88 -30.62
CA CYS A 828 -20.63 -14.78 -31.42
C CYS A 828 -21.28 -15.27 -32.71
N LEU A 829 -20.62 -16.12 -33.48
CA LEU A 829 -21.17 -16.71 -34.68
C LEU A 829 -22.44 -17.53 -34.38
N GLN A 830 -22.46 -18.32 -33.29
CA GLN A 830 -23.62 -19.09 -32.87
C GLN A 830 -24.80 -18.17 -32.49
N LEU A 831 -24.56 -17.03 -31.87
CA LEU A 831 -25.59 -16.02 -31.56
C LEU A 831 -26.19 -15.43 -32.85
N ASP A 832 -25.34 -15.08 -33.82
CA ASP A 832 -25.78 -14.50 -35.10
C ASP A 832 -26.54 -15.51 -35.99
N ARG A 833 -26.29 -16.82 -35.77
CA ARG A 833 -27.07 -17.93 -36.37
C ARG A 833 -28.35 -18.28 -35.61
N GLY A 834 -28.72 -17.52 -34.57
CA GLY A 834 -29.91 -17.78 -33.74
C GLY A 834 -29.82 -19.03 -32.86
N ARG A 835 -28.61 -19.44 -32.46
CA ARG A 835 -28.37 -20.63 -31.61
C ARG A 835 -27.88 -20.20 -30.18
N PRO A 836 -28.67 -19.48 -29.38
CA PRO A 836 -28.23 -18.89 -28.12
C PRO A 836 -27.87 -19.94 -27.03
N LEU A 837 -28.46 -21.14 -27.11
CA LEU A 837 -28.16 -22.22 -26.14
C LEU A 837 -26.73 -22.76 -26.35
N ASP A 838 -26.37 -23.04 -27.61
CA ASP A 838 -25.03 -23.50 -27.97
C ASP A 838 -23.99 -22.41 -27.67
N ALA A 839 -24.34 -21.17 -28.00
CA ALA A 839 -23.50 -20.00 -27.68
C ALA A 839 -23.23 -19.86 -26.18
N ALA A 840 -24.26 -20.06 -25.34
CA ALA A 840 -24.07 -19.99 -23.88
C ALA A 840 -23.06 -21.06 -23.40
N GLY A 841 -23.15 -22.28 -23.86
CA GLY A 841 -22.20 -23.37 -23.54
C GLY A 841 -20.76 -23.03 -23.95
N THR A 842 -20.60 -22.54 -25.20
CA THR A 842 -19.29 -22.15 -25.75
C THR A 842 -18.71 -20.95 -24.99
N LEU A 843 -19.51 -19.94 -24.66
CA LEU A 843 -19.10 -18.73 -23.95
C LEU A 843 -18.77 -19.01 -22.48
N HIS A 844 -19.42 -19.97 -21.80
CA HIS A 844 -19.04 -20.36 -20.44
C HIS A 844 -17.63 -20.97 -20.41
N ARG A 845 -17.30 -21.85 -21.39
CA ARG A 845 -15.93 -22.37 -21.52
C ARG A 845 -14.91 -21.22 -21.71
N ALA A 846 -15.25 -20.22 -22.52
CA ALA A 846 -14.40 -19.04 -22.71
C ALA A 846 -14.26 -18.20 -21.42
N ALA A 847 -15.34 -18.08 -20.62
CA ALA A 847 -15.32 -17.37 -19.34
C ALA A 847 -14.41 -18.06 -18.31
N ASP A 848 -14.48 -19.38 -18.20
CA ASP A 848 -13.64 -20.17 -17.29
C ASP A 848 -12.15 -20.02 -17.63
N LEU A 849 -11.81 -20.01 -18.94
CA LEU A 849 -10.46 -19.74 -19.41
C LEU A 849 -10.03 -18.30 -19.07
N ALA A 850 -10.88 -17.31 -19.32
CA ALA A 850 -10.57 -15.92 -19.05
C ALA A 850 -10.33 -15.63 -17.56
N ILE A 851 -11.09 -16.31 -16.67
CA ILE A 851 -10.89 -16.22 -15.22
C ILE A 851 -9.54 -16.80 -14.83
N ARG A 852 -9.22 -18.03 -15.28
CA ARG A 852 -7.92 -18.66 -14.98
C ARG A 852 -6.73 -17.85 -15.45
N LEU A 853 -6.87 -17.19 -16.63
CA LEU A 853 -5.83 -16.36 -17.22
C LEU A 853 -5.75 -14.94 -16.63
N ALA A 854 -6.64 -14.60 -15.71
CA ALA A 854 -6.82 -13.20 -15.28
C ALA A 854 -6.93 -12.21 -16.47
N ASP A 855 -7.46 -12.69 -17.64
CA ASP A 855 -7.65 -11.87 -18.84
C ASP A 855 -8.92 -11.03 -18.70
N VAL A 856 -8.78 -9.88 -18.04
CA VAL A 856 -9.89 -8.97 -17.73
C VAL A 856 -10.64 -8.50 -18.97
N PRO A 857 -9.98 -8.06 -20.08
CA PRO A 857 -10.68 -7.70 -21.32
C PRO A 857 -11.47 -8.85 -21.94
N LEU A 858 -10.89 -10.03 -21.99
CA LEU A 858 -11.57 -11.23 -22.51
C LEU A 858 -12.78 -11.57 -21.65
N TYR A 859 -12.63 -11.64 -20.34
CA TYR A 859 -13.69 -11.97 -19.39
C TYR A 859 -14.87 -11.00 -19.48
N ALA A 860 -14.59 -9.70 -19.49
CA ALA A 860 -15.64 -8.68 -19.62
C ALA A 860 -16.40 -8.79 -20.96
N THR A 861 -15.70 -9.09 -22.06
CA THR A 861 -16.31 -9.28 -23.37
C THR A 861 -17.19 -10.54 -23.40
N VAL A 862 -16.72 -11.65 -22.83
CA VAL A 862 -17.47 -12.89 -22.74
C VAL A 862 -18.73 -12.73 -21.88
N LEU A 863 -18.64 -12.03 -20.76
CA LEU A 863 -19.82 -11.71 -19.93
C LEU A 863 -20.87 -10.91 -20.69
N GLY A 864 -20.43 -9.95 -21.51
CA GLY A 864 -21.33 -9.21 -22.39
C GLY A 864 -22.07 -10.12 -23.36
N ARG A 865 -21.39 -11.08 -23.99
CA ARG A 865 -22.00 -12.04 -24.92
C ARG A 865 -22.90 -13.09 -24.23
N LEU A 866 -22.54 -13.50 -23.01
CA LEU A 866 -23.41 -14.33 -22.16
C LEU A 866 -24.70 -13.61 -21.80
N GLY A 867 -24.63 -12.30 -21.50
CA GLY A 867 -25.82 -11.46 -21.32
C GLY A 867 -26.71 -11.44 -22.56
N THR A 868 -26.12 -11.36 -23.75
CA THR A 868 -26.86 -11.45 -25.04
C THR A 868 -27.52 -12.83 -25.20
N ALA A 869 -26.80 -13.90 -24.92
CA ALA A 869 -27.35 -15.26 -25.00
C ALA A 869 -28.53 -15.47 -24.03
N ALA A 870 -28.37 -15.02 -22.78
CA ALA A 870 -29.43 -15.08 -21.76
C ALA A 870 -30.67 -14.29 -22.16
N ALA A 871 -30.51 -13.11 -22.74
CA ALA A 871 -31.62 -12.29 -23.24
C ALA A 871 -32.36 -12.93 -24.41
N CYS A 872 -31.63 -13.54 -25.37
CA CYS A 872 -32.21 -14.29 -26.46
C CYS A 872 -33.01 -15.54 -25.98
N LEU A 873 -32.62 -16.10 -24.84
CA LEU A 873 -33.33 -17.20 -24.17
C LEU A 873 -34.49 -16.72 -23.27
N GLY A 874 -34.75 -15.42 -23.20
CA GLY A 874 -35.81 -14.82 -22.38
C GLY A 874 -35.46 -14.69 -20.88
N ASN A 875 -34.22 -14.97 -20.45
CA ASN A 875 -33.79 -14.88 -19.06
C ASN A 875 -33.18 -13.48 -18.75
N VAL A 876 -34.08 -12.50 -18.59
CA VAL A 876 -33.71 -11.09 -18.33
C VAL A 876 -32.93 -10.92 -17.03
N ALA A 877 -33.26 -11.67 -15.96
CA ALA A 877 -32.58 -11.59 -14.69
C ALA A 877 -31.10 -12.01 -14.81
N GLN A 878 -30.83 -13.08 -15.50
CA GLN A 878 -29.48 -13.57 -15.75
C GLN A 878 -28.70 -12.65 -16.68
N ALA A 879 -29.35 -12.05 -17.67
CA ALA A 879 -28.72 -11.04 -18.54
C ALA A 879 -28.27 -9.82 -17.73
N ALA A 880 -29.11 -9.33 -16.80
CA ALA A 880 -28.79 -8.24 -15.89
C ALA A 880 -27.63 -8.57 -14.94
N GLU A 881 -27.59 -9.80 -14.43
CA GLU A 881 -26.48 -10.28 -13.58
C GLU A 881 -25.13 -10.27 -14.32
N PHE A 882 -25.09 -10.84 -15.53
CA PHE A 882 -23.87 -10.80 -16.36
C PHE A 882 -23.42 -9.36 -16.64
N GLY A 883 -24.39 -8.47 -16.87
CA GLY A 883 -24.12 -7.05 -17.05
C GLY A 883 -23.51 -6.37 -15.84
N SER A 884 -24.06 -6.67 -14.67
CA SER A 884 -23.52 -6.14 -13.41
C SER A 884 -22.09 -6.65 -13.16
N ARG A 885 -21.84 -7.94 -13.39
CA ARG A 885 -20.49 -8.53 -13.27
C ARG A 885 -19.50 -7.91 -14.25
N ALA A 886 -19.87 -7.74 -15.53
CA ALA A 886 -19.01 -7.11 -16.51
C ALA A 886 -18.64 -5.66 -16.12
N ARG A 887 -19.59 -4.88 -15.61
CA ARG A 887 -19.34 -3.54 -15.08
C ARG A 887 -18.39 -3.57 -13.86
N GLY A 888 -18.61 -4.49 -12.93
CA GLY A 888 -17.75 -4.64 -11.75
C GLY A 888 -16.29 -4.93 -12.09
N VAL A 889 -16.07 -5.79 -13.08
CA VAL A 889 -14.72 -6.15 -13.56
C VAL A 889 -14.00 -4.98 -14.23
N LEU A 890 -14.75 -4.08 -14.89
CA LEU A 890 -14.20 -2.92 -15.60
C LEU A 890 -14.13 -1.65 -14.74
N SER A 891 -14.89 -1.57 -13.64
CA SER A 891 -14.89 -0.42 -12.72
C SER A 891 -13.57 -0.38 -11.94
N GLY A 892 -12.78 0.67 -12.13
CA GLY A 892 -11.48 0.89 -11.47
C GLY A 892 -10.26 0.76 -12.39
N ARG A 893 -10.44 0.36 -13.66
CA ARG A 893 -9.36 0.23 -14.63
C ARG A 893 -9.55 1.21 -15.78
N THR A 894 -9.06 2.43 -15.61
CA THR A 894 -9.08 3.49 -16.63
C THR A 894 -7.78 3.48 -17.44
N GLY A 895 -7.72 2.68 -18.47
CA GLY A 895 -6.62 2.67 -19.44
C GLY A 895 -7.13 2.85 -20.86
N GLY A 896 -7.06 4.09 -21.39
CA GLY A 896 -7.25 4.42 -22.79
C GLY A 896 -8.71 4.53 -23.27
N THR A 897 -8.94 5.43 -24.21
CA THR A 897 -10.24 5.70 -24.85
C THR A 897 -10.91 4.45 -25.44
N SER A 898 -10.09 3.49 -25.91
CA SER A 898 -10.58 2.21 -26.47
C SER A 898 -11.12 1.23 -25.42
N ALA A 899 -10.53 1.19 -24.22
CA ALA A 899 -11.05 0.37 -23.13
C ALA A 899 -12.37 0.96 -22.61
N MET A 900 -12.46 2.29 -22.52
CA MET A 900 -13.66 3.01 -22.14
C MET A 900 -14.78 2.81 -23.14
N VAL A 901 -14.50 2.92 -24.44
CA VAL A 901 -15.48 2.68 -25.51
C VAL A 901 -15.92 1.20 -25.55
N ARG A 902 -15.01 0.23 -25.42
CA ARG A 902 -15.37 -1.19 -25.30
C ARG A 902 -16.23 -1.49 -24.09
N SER A 903 -15.87 -0.92 -22.95
CA SER A 903 -16.66 -1.02 -21.71
C SER A 903 -18.09 -0.55 -21.94
N GLU A 904 -18.26 0.55 -22.63
CA GLU A 904 -19.57 1.15 -22.87
C GLU A 904 -20.35 0.47 -24.00
N MET A 905 -19.66 -0.06 -25.01
CA MET A 905 -20.28 -0.96 -26.00
C MET A 905 -20.87 -2.20 -25.32
N ILE A 906 -20.14 -2.80 -24.36
CA ILE A 906 -20.65 -3.92 -23.54
C ILE A 906 -21.85 -3.45 -22.72
N ARG A 907 -21.75 -2.29 -22.07
CA ARG A 907 -22.81 -1.69 -21.25
C ARG A 907 -24.08 -1.42 -22.04
N THR A 908 -23.97 -0.85 -23.25
CA THR A 908 -25.12 -0.58 -24.14
C THR A 908 -25.79 -1.88 -24.55
N ARG A 909 -25.02 -2.90 -24.92
CA ARG A 909 -25.56 -4.21 -25.29
C ARG A 909 -26.28 -4.87 -24.09
N LEU A 910 -25.78 -4.69 -22.89
CA LEU A 910 -26.40 -5.18 -21.66
C LEU A 910 -27.69 -4.46 -21.32
N VAL A 911 -27.69 -3.13 -21.47
CA VAL A 911 -28.88 -2.28 -21.26
C VAL A 911 -29.95 -2.63 -22.30
N TRP A 912 -29.57 -2.79 -23.54
CA TRP A 912 -30.49 -3.23 -24.60
C TRP A 912 -31.18 -4.57 -24.28
N ASN A 913 -30.40 -5.49 -23.71
CA ASN A 913 -30.93 -6.81 -23.30
C ASN A 913 -31.88 -6.71 -22.09
N ASN A 914 -31.75 -5.68 -21.23
CA ASN A 914 -32.62 -5.45 -20.07
C ASN A 914 -33.90 -4.65 -20.37
N VAL A 915 -34.06 -4.08 -21.59
CA VAL A 915 -35.30 -3.42 -22.08
C VAL A 915 -35.82 -2.25 -21.23
N ALA A 916 -35.03 -1.60 -20.42
CA ALA A 916 -35.44 -0.39 -19.70
C ALA A 916 -35.22 0.87 -20.57
N ALA A 917 -36.29 1.62 -20.88
CA ALA A 917 -36.21 2.80 -21.76
C ALA A 917 -35.31 3.92 -21.19
N GLU A 918 -35.24 4.07 -19.85
CA GLU A 918 -34.39 5.04 -19.17
C GLU A 918 -32.90 4.70 -19.30
N ASP A 919 -32.55 3.42 -19.24
CA ASP A 919 -31.19 2.94 -19.42
C ASP A 919 -30.70 3.07 -20.87
N LEU A 920 -31.64 2.98 -21.84
CA LEU A 920 -31.33 3.18 -23.26
C LEU A 920 -30.96 4.63 -23.55
N ALA A 921 -31.67 5.59 -22.94
CA ALA A 921 -31.37 7.02 -23.06
C ALA A 921 -30.01 7.38 -22.45
N ALA A 922 -29.66 6.84 -21.27
CA ALA A 922 -28.37 7.04 -20.62
C ALA A 922 -27.21 6.46 -21.44
N SER A 923 -27.41 5.30 -22.06
CA SER A 923 -26.43 4.67 -22.94
C SER A 923 -26.21 5.46 -24.22
N ARG A 924 -27.29 5.97 -24.82
CA ARG A 924 -27.25 6.85 -25.98
C ARG A 924 -26.47 8.14 -25.69
N GLU A 925 -26.79 8.83 -24.60
CA GLU A 925 -26.07 10.04 -24.16
C GLU A 925 -24.57 9.79 -23.95
N PHE A 926 -24.20 8.62 -23.45
CA PHE A 926 -22.81 8.25 -23.28
C PHE A 926 -22.11 8.00 -24.62
N PHE A 927 -22.76 7.33 -25.59
CA PHE A 927 -22.24 7.13 -26.94
C PHE A 927 -22.03 8.45 -27.66
N GLU A 928 -22.99 9.35 -27.58
CA GLU A 928 -22.90 10.70 -28.17
C GLU A 928 -21.71 11.47 -27.58
N ARG A 929 -21.46 11.35 -26.27
CA ARG A 929 -20.29 11.93 -25.59
C ARG A 929 -18.97 11.25 -26.00
N SER A 930 -18.96 9.92 -26.12
CA SER A 930 -17.76 9.17 -26.53
C SER A 930 -17.34 9.46 -27.96
N VAL A 931 -18.30 9.67 -28.88
CA VAL A 931 -18.06 10.06 -30.28
C VAL A 931 -17.58 11.51 -30.40
N ALA A 932 -17.94 12.38 -29.46
CA ALA A 932 -17.54 13.79 -29.44
C ALA A 932 -16.12 14.03 -28.90
N LEU A 933 -15.46 13.03 -28.33
CA LEU A 933 -14.09 13.16 -27.84
C LEU A 933 -13.09 13.28 -29.01
N PRO A 934 -12.03 14.10 -28.89
CA PRO A 934 -11.02 14.30 -29.96
C PRO A 934 -10.40 12.99 -30.46
N ASP A 935 -10.22 12.00 -29.57
CA ASP A 935 -9.61 10.70 -29.86
C ASP A 935 -10.61 9.63 -30.34
N ALA A 936 -11.86 9.97 -30.54
CA ALA A 936 -12.91 9.00 -30.89
C ALA A 936 -12.99 8.70 -32.40
N ALA A 937 -12.34 9.48 -33.25
CA ALA A 937 -12.36 9.29 -34.69
C ALA A 937 -12.02 7.85 -35.14
N PRO A 938 -10.99 7.18 -34.57
CA PRO A 938 -10.66 5.80 -34.91
C PRO A 938 -11.72 4.77 -34.44
N ASN A 939 -12.56 5.13 -33.48
CA ASN A 939 -13.56 4.22 -32.90
C ASN A 939 -14.95 4.40 -33.54
N ARG A 940 -15.18 5.44 -34.36
CA ARG A 940 -16.49 5.72 -34.99
C ARG A 940 -16.97 4.54 -35.82
N ALA A 941 -16.10 3.99 -36.68
CA ALA A 941 -16.44 2.85 -37.51
C ALA A 941 -16.83 1.61 -36.68
N ARG A 942 -16.14 1.36 -35.59
CA ARG A 942 -16.46 0.24 -34.64
C ARG A 942 -17.77 0.47 -33.93
N ILE A 943 -18.02 1.71 -33.47
CA ILE A 943 -19.28 2.08 -32.82
C ILE A 943 -20.43 1.96 -33.80
N SER A 944 -20.27 2.45 -35.06
CA SER A 944 -21.27 2.32 -36.14
C SER A 944 -21.56 0.85 -36.41
N HIS A 945 -20.54 0.02 -36.65
CA HIS A 945 -20.71 -1.41 -36.86
C HIS A 945 -21.43 -2.12 -35.69
N PHE A 946 -21.09 -1.78 -34.48
CA PHE A 946 -21.74 -2.33 -33.30
C PHE A 946 -23.21 -1.91 -33.17
N LEU A 947 -23.53 -0.65 -33.47
CA LEU A 947 -24.90 -0.16 -33.52
C LEU A 947 -25.72 -0.83 -34.65
N ASP A 948 -25.11 -1.06 -35.81
CA ASP A 948 -25.74 -1.80 -36.92
C ASP A 948 -26.02 -3.27 -36.56
N ASP A 949 -25.12 -3.88 -35.79
CA ASP A 949 -25.30 -5.23 -35.26
C ASP A 949 -26.50 -5.32 -34.27
N ILE A 950 -26.60 -4.32 -33.39
CA ILE A 950 -27.77 -4.17 -32.49
C ILE A 950 -29.05 -3.95 -33.28
N ARG A 951 -29.05 -3.08 -34.30
CA ARG A 951 -30.20 -2.82 -35.18
C ARG A 951 -30.67 -4.09 -35.90
N ARG A 952 -29.74 -4.85 -36.47
CA ARG A 952 -30.03 -6.11 -37.13
C ARG A 952 -30.68 -7.15 -36.23
N GLN A 953 -30.24 -7.23 -34.99
CA GLN A 953 -30.74 -8.22 -34.02
C GLN A 953 -32.13 -7.89 -33.45
N ARG A 954 -32.59 -6.61 -33.47
CA ARG A 954 -33.85 -6.19 -32.85
C ARG A 954 -34.70 -5.21 -33.64
N GLN A 955 -34.46 -4.96 -34.95
CA GLN A 955 -35.19 -3.99 -35.77
C GLN A 955 -35.31 -2.61 -35.08
N TRP A 956 -34.22 -2.09 -34.61
CA TRP A 956 -34.18 -0.81 -33.88
C TRP A 956 -34.22 0.36 -34.87
N ASP A 957 -35.30 1.20 -34.76
CA ASP A 957 -35.54 2.41 -35.59
C ASP A 957 -34.90 3.66 -34.94
N GLY A 958 -33.66 3.58 -34.44
CA GLY A 958 -32.93 4.73 -33.89
C GLY A 958 -32.35 5.63 -35.01
N PRO A 959 -31.96 6.88 -34.70
CA PRO A 959 -31.33 7.79 -35.65
C PRO A 959 -29.97 7.28 -36.10
N ASP A 960 -29.62 7.53 -37.36
CA ASP A 960 -28.31 7.28 -37.93
C ASP A 960 -27.24 8.16 -37.26
N PHE A 961 -26.10 7.58 -36.86
CA PHE A 961 -24.96 8.30 -36.33
C PHE A 961 -23.94 8.67 -37.41
#